data_163935979d837cf557ea6ac469e98f2b
#
_entry.id   163935979d837cf557ea6ac469e98f2b
#
_cell.length_a   1.000
_cell.length_b   1.000
_cell.length_c   1.000
_cell.angle_alpha   90.00
_cell.angle_beta   90.00
_cell.angle_gamma   90.00
#
_symmetry.space_group_name_H-M   'P 1'
#
loop_
_entity.id
_entity.type
_entity.pdbx_description
1 polymer ?
#
loop_
_entity_poly.entity_id
_entity_poly.type
_entity_poly.pdbx_seq_one_letter_code
_entity_poly.pdbx_strand_id
1 'polypeptide(L)'
;MSSLTHPLYPLTSLPVSSQTQIRTRTQSPSQTQTQTQTQTLHTPKSTWIESLRSLVRSNLFRDAISTYTTMTTAVPPDNFAFPPILKAATALYDLNLGKQIHAHVVKFGYASSSVTVANTLVFMYGKCGDIGDAHKIFDRIPHRDQVSWNSMIAALCRIGEWELALDAFRSMLAAEEDVEPSSFTLVSVSLACSNLERSYGLWLGKQVLGYSLRKDDMKTFTINALMAMYSKLGRVGDSVALFEFFEDRDLVSWNTMISSLSQNNMFVEALAFLRRMVHEGVRIDGVTIASVLPACSHLELLELGKQIHAYVIRNDDLMKNSFVGSALVDMYCNWREVETGRRVFNSILQRKIALWNAMIAGYTQNEHDEEALSLFLEMLAVSGLSPNGTTMASIMPACARCKAFSNKESIHGYVVKMGLEKERYVQNALMDMYSRMGKIEISRSIFKSMKARDIVSWNTIITGYVICGHHNEALSLLHEMNKEKIIDDTDAELKHEKGRNILKPNSVTLMTILPGCAALSALAKGKEIHAYAIRHLLASDVAVGSALVDMYAKCGCLDISRAVFEQMPMRNVITWNVLIMAYGMHGRGKEALELFENMVKEGKRNKEARPSEVTFIAVFAACSHSKLITECLDLFYRMKKDYGVEPIVDHYGCIVDLLGRAGQVEEAYQLINTMPSDFNKTSAWSSLLGACRVHKNVEIGEIAAENLLQVEPNVASHYVLLSNIYSSAGLWDEAMDVRRRMKEMGVRKEPGCSWIEFGEEVHKFLAGDGSHPQSEKLHEFLENLSVRMKKAGYVPDTSCVLHDVDEEAKETLLCGHSEKLAIAFGILNTPPGTTIRVAKNLRVCNDCHAAAKVISKIVDREIVLRDVRRFHHFKNGACSCGDYW
;
A
#
# COMPACT_ATOMS: atom_id res chain seq x y z
N MET A 1 -30.99 13.15 -0.78
CA MET A 1 -29.82 13.51 0.03
C MET A 1 -29.81 15.02 0.28
N SER A 2 -30.79 15.50 0.98
CA SER A 2 -30.92 16.91 1.38
C SER A 2 -31.62 16.93 2.73
N SER A 3 -30.84 16.89 3.81
CA SER A 3 -31.24 17.26 5.20
C SER A 3 -30.19 16.81 6.25
N LEU A 4 -28.90 17.06 6.03
CA LEU A 4 -27.83 16.78 7.01
C LEU A 4 -27.08 18.06 7.45
N THR A 5 -27.76 19.22 7.39
CA THR A 5 -27.20 20.50 7.86
C THR A 5 -27.98 20.99 9.10
N HIS A 6 -28.03 20.19 10.16
CA HIS A 6 -28.27 20.73 11.50
C HIS A 6 -26.95 20.81 12.23
N PRO A 7 -26.62 21.96 12.85
CA PRO A 7 -25.37 22.16 13.53
C PRO A 7 -25.24 21.16 14.70
N LEU A 8 -24.10 20.51 14.78
CA LEU A 8 -23.69 19.76 15.95
C LEU A 8 -23.67 20.73 17.15
N TYR A 9 -24.46 20.43 18.18
CA TYR A 9 -24.32 21.13 19.46
C TYR A 9 -22.87 20.95 19.93
N PRO A 10 -22.19 21.99 20.37
CA PRO A 10 -20.84 21.86 20.87
C PRO A 10 -20.80 20.92 22.06
N LEU A 11 -19.85 20.01 22.13
CA LEU A 11 -19.56 19.09 23.23
C LEU A 11 -19.23 19.82 24.58
N THR A 12 -19.49 21.09 24.65
CA THR A 12 -19.12 21.99 25.78
C THR A 12 -20.07 21.97 26.98
N SER A 13 -21.19 21.22 26.94
CA SER A 13 -22.23 21.28 27.98
C SER A 13 -22.42 19.97 28.77
N LEU A 14 -21.37 19.23 29.08
CA LEU A 14 -21.44 18.18 30.10
C LEU A 14 -21.01 18.75 31.43
N PRO A 15 -21.80 18.57 32.52
CA PRO A 15 -21.48 19.14 33.83
C PRO A 15 -20.21 18.48 34.42
N VAL A 16 -19.27 19.28 34.81
CA VAL A 16 -18.11 18.88 35.61
C VAL A 16 -18.65 18.59 37.03
N SER A 17 -18.68 17.31 37.43
CA SER A 17 -18.97 16.95 38.80
C SER A 17 -17.87 17.36 39.75
N SER A 18 -18.32 18.05 40.84
CA SER A 18 -17.54 18.59 41.93
C SER A 18 -16.45 17.66 42.51
N GLN A 19 -15.32 18.27 42.77
CA GLN A 19 -14.16 17.74 43.47
C GLN A 19 -14.52 17.21 44.87
N THR A 20 -14.22 15.95 45.13
CA THR A 20 -14.12 15.42 46.48
C THR A 20 -12.65 15.57 46.93
N GLN A 21 -12.40 16.51 47.81
CA GLN A 21 -11.08 16.69 48.42
C GLN A 21 -10.70 15.50 49.30
N ILE A 22 -9.70 14.74 48.91
CA ILE A 22 -8.99 13.78 49.77
C ILE A 22 -7.81 14.53 50.38
N ARG A 23 -7.92 14.81 51.68
CA ARG A 23 -6.83 15.36 52.49
C ARG A 23 -5.70 14.32 52.60
N THR A 24 -4.58 14.59 51.97
CA THR A 24 -3.31 13.87 52.21
C THR A 24 -2.67 14.41 53.47
N ARG A 25 -2.58 13.57 54.49
CA ARG A 25 -1.73 13.80 55.66
C ARG A 25 -0.31 13.34 55.31
N THR A 26 0.58 14.30 55.15
CA THR A 26 2.03 14.08 55.14
C THR A 26 2.52 13.76 56.55
N GLN A 27 3.09 12.58 56.75
CA GLN A 27 3.95 12.31 57.91
C GLN A 27 5.36 12.02 57.39
N SER A 28 6.31 12.76 57.95
CA SER A 28 7.76 12.66 57.74
C SER A 28 8.32 11.37 58.31
N PRO A 29 9.36 10.76 57.69
CA PRO A 29 9.98 9.57 58.26
C PRO A 29 10.99 9.95 59.38
N SER A 30 10.77 9.43 60.55
CA SER A 30 11.77 9.38 61.63
C SER A 30 12.73 8.21 61.37
N GLN A 31 14.01 8.52 61.40
CA GLN A 31 15.12 7.55 61.39
C GLN A 31 15.02 6.62 62.62
N THR A 32 15.08 5.30 62.42
CA THR A 32 15.35 4.33 63.46
C THR A 32 16.42 3.35 62.98
N GLN A 33 17.47 3.32 63.75
CA GLN A 33 18.66 2.51 63.56
C GLN A 33 18.38 1.01 63.60
N THR A 34 18.99 0.31 62.68
CA THR A 34 19.00 -1.15 62.52
C THR A 34 19.83 -1.78 63.60
N GLN A 35 19.23 -2.54 64.49
CA GLN A 35 19.90 -3.60 65.21
C GLN A 35 19.50 -4.97 64.62
N THR A 36 20.46 -5.64 63.99
CA THR A 36 20.36 -7.00 63.50
C THR A 36 20.27 -7.98 64.65
N GLN A 37 19.08 -8.49 64.94
CA GLN A 37 18.92 -9.71 65.69
C GLN A 37 18.23 -10.76 64.84
N THR A 38 18.96 -11.80 64.47
CA THR A 38 18.49 -13.04 63.83
C THR A 38 17.59 -13.79 64.79
N GLN A 39 16.28 -13.51 64.71
CA GLN A 39 15.28 -14.42 65.27
C GLN A 39 14.55 -15.08 64.12
N THR A 40 14.71 -16.38 63.97
CA THR A 40 13.89 -17.24 63.10
C THR A 40 12.46 -17.29 63.65
N LEU A 41 11.63 -16.33 63.27
CA LEU A 41 10.19 -16.34 63.48
C LEU A 41 9.58 -17.36 62.54
N HIS A 42 9.08 -18.47 63.07
CA HIS A 42 8.18 -19.41 62.35
C HIS A 42 6.88 -18.68 62.01
N THR A 43 6.85 -17.93 60.88
CA THR A 43 5.63 -17.38 60.35
C THR A 43 4.74 -18.50 59.89
N PRO A 44 3.42 -18.54 60.26
CA PRO A 44 2.50 -19.60 59.83
C PRO A 44 2.42 -19.65 58.31
N LYS A 45 2.25 -20.87 57.73
CA LYS A 45 2.10 -21.05 56.25
C LYS A 45 1.02 -20.15 55.66
N SER A 46 -0.06 -19.93 56.34
CA SER A 46 -1.18 -19.06 55.95
C SER A 46 -0.76 -17.61 55.69
N THR A 47 0.20 -17.07 56.45
CA THR A 47 0.69 -15.70 56.34
C THR A 47 1.57 -15.53 55.10
N TRP A 48 2.36 -16.54 54.71
CA TRP A 48 3.15 -16.53 53.48
C TRP A 48 2.25 -16.55 52.24
N ILE A 49 1.22 -17.39 52.23
CA ILE A 49 0.27 -17.51 51.10
C ILE A 49 -0.52 -16.23 50.92
N GLU A 50 -0.94 -15.60 52.03
CA GLU A 50 -1.67 -14.34 52.00
C GLU A 50 -0.79 -13.17 51.52
N SER A 51 0.48 -13.13 51.92
CA SER A 51 1.49 -12.22 51.38
C SER A 51 1.68 -12.40 49.90
N LEU A 52 1.86 -13.63 49.41
CA LEU A 52 1.96 -13.92 47.97
C LEU A 52 0.72 -13.46 47.20
N ARG A 53 -0.48 -13.74 47.69
CA ARG A 53 -1.74 -13.29 47.07
C ARG A 53 -1.87 -11.78 47.03
N SER A 54 -1.47 -11.10 48.11
CA SER A 54 -1.47 -9.63 48.22
C SER A 54 -0.51 -8.99 47.20
N LEU A 55 0.72 -9.47 47.14
CA LEU A 55 1.73 -8.99 46.19
C LEU A 55 1.29 -9.18 44.73
N VAL A 56 0.72 -10.33 44.40
CA VAL A 56 0.20 -10.60 43.05
C VAL A 56 -0.99 -9.70 42.73
N ARG A 57 -1.90 -9.42 43.71
CA ARG A 57 -3.02 -8.47 43.52
C ARG A 57 -2.55 -7.04 43.30
N SER A 58 -1.42 -6.68 43.94
CA SER A 58 -0.78 -5.35 43.80
C SER A 58 0.13 -5.25 42.55
N ASN A 59 0.18 -6.26 41.70
CA ASN A 59 1.04 -6.36 40.51
C ASN A 59 2.56 -6.28 40.80
N LEU A 60 2.96 -6.58 42.03
CA LEU A 60 4.36 -6.65 42.48
C LEU A 60 4.91 -8.09 42.23
N PHE A 61 4.99 -8.49 40.97
CA PHE A 61 5.29 -9.87 40.59
C PHE A 61 6.71 -10.31 40.98
N ARG A 62 7.72 -9.43 40.83
CA ARG A 62 9.11 -9.73 41.21
C ARG A 62 9.26 -9.95 42.73
N ASP A 63 8.55 -9.15 43.51
CA ASP A 63 8.55 -9.27 44.96
C ASP A 63 7.84 -10.55 45.42
N ALA A 64 6.76 -10.94 44.69
CA ALA A 64 6.11 -12.25 44.93
C ALA A 64 7.04 -13.42 44.67
N ILE A 65 7.87 -13.35 43.60
CA ILE A 65 8.88 -14.39 43.30
C ILE A 65 9.94 -14.46 44.41
N SER A 66 10.48 -13.32 44.86
CA SER A 66 11.45 -13.23 45.97
C SER A 66 10.86 -13.80 47.25
N THR A 67 9.59 -13.44 47.56
CA THR A 67 8.89 -13.95 48.74
C THR A 67 8.69 -15.46 48.66
N TYR A 68 8.37 -16.01 47.49
CA TYR A 68 8.22 -17.45 47.24
C TYR A 68 9.57 -18.18 47.46
N THR A 69 10.64 -17.62 46.93
CA THR A 69 12.01 -18.19 47.13
C THR A 69 12.35 -18.25 48.59
N THR A 70 12.10 -17.17 49.34
CA THR A 70 12.32 -17.14 50.81
C THR A 70 11.43 -18.15 51.55
N MET A 71 10.17 -18.25 51.14
CA MET A 71 9.20 -19.21 51.71
C MET A 71 9.70 -20.66 51.54
N THR A 72 10.18 -21.03 50.33
CA THR A 72 10.63 -22.41 50.03
C THR A 72 11.86 -22.84 50.81
N THR A 73 12.68 -21.88 51.31
CA THR A 73 13.81 -22.20 52.21
C THR A 73 13.36 -22.44 53.67
N ALA A 74 12.24 -21.87 54.06
CA ALA A 74 11.75 -21.95 55.44
C ALA A 74 10.65 -23.03 55.64
N VAL A 75 9.73 -23.20 54.65
CA VAL A 75 8.57 -24.08 54.76
C VAL A 75 8.25 -24.70 53.38
N PRO A 76 7.96 -26.04 53.26
CA PRO A 76 7.57 -26.61 51.98
C PRO A 76 6.26 -25.99 51.50
N PRO A 77 6.18 -25.61 50.20
CA PRO A 77 4.95 -25.02 49.62
C PRO A 77 3.84 -26.04 49.55
N ASP A 78 2.60 -25.59 49.63
CA ASP A 78 1.41 -26.41 49.48
C ASP A 78 0.67 -26.01 48.14
N ASN A 79 -0.43 -26.71 47.86
CA ASN A 79 -1.23 -26.49 46.67
C ASN A 79 -1.76 -25.03 46.53
N PHE A 80 -1.87 -24.26 47.59
CA PHE A 80 -2.36 -22.86 47.59
C PHE A 80 -1.25 -21.83 47.32
N ALA A 81 0.03 -22.20 47.47
CA ALA A 81 1.16 -21.34 47.16
C ALA A 81 1.47 -21.27 45.65
N PHE A 82 1.19 -22.34 44.88
CA PHE A 82 1.54 -22.45 43.47
C PHE A 82 0.70 -21.55 42.56
N PRO A 83 -0.64 -21.44 42.67
CA PRO A 83 -1.44 -20.60 41.79
C PRO A 83 -1.03 -19.11 41.78
N PRO A 84 -0.78 -18.42 42.91
CA PRO A 84 -0.29 -17.06 42.89
C PRO A 84 1.06 -16.89 42.18
N ILE A 85 2.01 -17.78 42.43
CA ILE A 85 3.35 -17.64 41.84
C ILE A 85 3.38 -17.99 40.35
N LEU A 86 2.60 -18.98 39.93
CA LEU A 86 2.39 -19.26 38.51
C LEU A 86 1.72 -18.08 37.77
N LYS A 87 0.78 -17.39 38.42
CA LYS A 87 0.20 -16.14 37.89
C LYS A 87 1.24 -15.04 37.77
N ALA A 88 2.17 -14.91 38.75
CA ALA A 88 3.27 -13.95 38.67
C ALA A 88 4.22 -14.26 37.50
N ALA A 89 4.65 -15.51 37.32
CA ALA A 89 5.45 -15.97 36.19
C ALA A 89 4.74 -15.70 34.84
N THR A 90 3.43 -15.98 34.80
CA THR A 90 2.58 -15.73 33.63
C THR A 90 2.50 -14.24 33.30
N ALA A 91 2.39 -13.37 34.29
CA ALA A 91 2.32 -11.92 34.09
C ALA A 91 3.65 -11.32 33.57
N LEU A 92 4.77 -11.95 33.94
CA LEU A 92 6.11 -11.59 33.45
C LEU A 92 6.47 -12.22 32.09
N TYR A 93 5.60 -13.08 31.54
CA TYR A 93 5.88 -13.90 30.34
C TYR A 93 7.19 -14.71 30.42
N ASP A 94 7.60 -15.12 31.64
CA ASP A 94 8.83 -15.87 31.87
C ASP A 94 8.54 -17.39 31.87
N LEU A 95 8.69 -18.01 30.69
CA LEU A 95 8.51 -19.45 30.51
C LEU A 95 9.50 -20.27 31.33
N ASN A 96 10.77 -19.82 31.45
CA ASN A 96 11.80 -20.54 32.18
C ASN A 96 11.48 -20.59 33.67
N LEU A 97 11.06 -19.45 34.23
CA LEU A 97 10.57 -19.40 35.61
C LEU A 97 9.35 -20.30 35.81
N GLY A 98 8.41 -20.26 34.85
CA GLY A 98 7.23 -21.14 34.83
C GLY A 98 7.60 -22.62 34.86
N LYS A 99 8.59 -23.05 34.07
CA LYS A 99 9.12 -24.43 34.05
C LYS A 99 9.81 -24.81 35.38
N GLN A 100 10.52 -23.90 36.01
CA GLN A 100 11.10 -24.13 37.34
C GLN A 100 10.03 -24.34 38.40
N ILE A 101 8.97 -23.51 38.39
CA ILE A 101 7.86 -23.66 39.33
C ILE A 101 7.10 -24.95 39.03
N HIS A 102 6.91 -25.34 37.78
CA HIS A 102 6.31 -26.65 37.42
C HIS A 102 7.12 -27.80 37.96
N ALA A 103 8.46 -27.75 37.88
CA ALA A 103 9.31 -28.78 38.47
C ALA A 103 9.10 -28.91 40.00
N HIS A 104 8.90 -27.78 40.71
CA HIS A 104 8.53 -27.80 42.12
C HIS A 104 7.13 -28.41 42.32
N VAL A 105 6.14 -28.08 41.52
CA VAL A 105 4.79 -28.70 41.57
C VAL A 105 4.87 -30.21 41.44
N VAL A 106 5.67 -30.72 40.50
CA VAL A 106 5.91 -32.15 40.30
C VAL A 106 6.61 -32.76 41.51
N LYS A 107 7.66 -32.12 42.01
CA LYS A 107 8.44 -32.57 43.15
C LYS A 107 7.59 -32.74 44.41
N PHE A 108 6.62 -31.87 44.64
CA PHE A 108 5.71 -31.91 45.79
C PHE A 108 4.43 -32.71 45.53
N GLY A 109 4.27 -33.31 44.34
CA GLY A 109 3.18 -34.22 44.02
C GLY A 109 1.84 -33.53 43.70
N TYR A 110 1.81 -32.21 43.46
CA TYR A 110 0.57 -31.47 43.22
C TYR A 110 0.15 -31.42 41.74
N ALA A 111 0.95 -31.93 40.82
CA ALA A 111 0.63 -31.92 39.40
C ALA A 111 -0.61 -32.77 39.04
N SER A 112 -0.81 -33.89 39.72
CA SER A 112 -1.94 -34.82 39.54
C SER A 112 -2.98 -34.77 40.65
N SER A 113 -2.62 -34.24 41.84
CA SER A 113 -3.51 -34.21 43.00
C SER A 113 -4.35 -32.92 43.15
N SER A 114 -4.03 -31.85 42.38
CA SER A 114 -4.74 -30.56 42.49
C SER A 114 -5.12 -30.04 41.13
N VAL A 115 -6.41 -30.15 40.79
CA VAL A 115 -6.98 -29.59 39.52
C VAL A 115 -6.71 -28.08 39.38
N THR A 116 -6.82 -27.33 40.49
CA THR A 116 -6.57 -25.87 40.47
C THR A 116 -5.11 -25.52 40.08
N VAL A 117 -4.14 -26.30 40.57
CA VAL A 117 -2.72 -26.11 40.20
C VAL A 117 -2.52 -26.51 38.74
N ALA A 118 -3.06 -27.65 38.29
CA ALA A 118 -3.00 -28.10 36.91
C ALA A 118 -3.62 -27.07 35.94
N ASN A 119 -4.81 -26.55 36.25
CA ASN A 119 -5.46 -25.49 35.46
C ASN A 119 -4.60 -24.21 35.36
N THR A 120 -3.94 -23.81 36.45
CA THR A 120 -3.05 -22.65 36.46
C THR A 120 -1.77 -22.89 35.63
N LEU A 121 -1.27 -24.12 35.60
CA LEU A 121 -0.15 -24.54 34.74
C LEU A 121 -0.57 -24.49 33.24
N VAL A 122 -1.73 -25.07 32.89
CA VAL A 122 -2.29 -24.99 31.52
C VAL A 122 -2.40 -23.53 31.08
N PHE A 123 -2.95 -22.68 31.94
CA PHE A 123 -3.05 -21.24 31.67
C PHE A 123 -1.69 -20.57 31.51
N MET A 124 -0.71 -20.90 32.35
CA MET A 124 0.65 -20.34 32.29
C MET A 124 1.35 -20.75 30.99
N TYR A 125 1.38 -22.03 30.65
CA TYR A 125 1.97 -22.52 29.42
C TYR A 125 1.30 -21.95 28.18
N GLY A 126 -0.04 -21.95 28.13
CA GLY A 126 -0.81 -21.36 27.04
C GLY A 126 -0.57 -19.86 26.87
N LYS A 127 -0.32 -19.12 27.96
CA LYS A 127 -0.01 -17.69 27.90
C LYS A 127 1.43 -17.40 27.49
N CYS A 128 2.36 -18.29 27.83
CA CYS A 128 3.76 -18.23 27.45
C CYS A 128 4.05 -18.84 26.05
N GLY A 129 3.05 -19.37 25.35
CA GLY A 129 3.15 -19.88 23.97
C GLY A 129 3.64 -21.34 23.85
N ASP A 130 3.77 -22.07 24.97
CA ASP A 130 4.14 -23.49 24.97
C ASP A 130 2.90 -24.38 25.06
N ILE A 131 2.19 -24.52 23.94
CA ILE A 131 0.95 -25.30 23.90
C ILE A 131 1.16 -26.80 24.06
N GLY A 132 2.34 -27.31 23.64
CA GLY A 132 2.66 -28.72 23.75
C GLY A 132 2.71 -29.20 25.21
N ASP A 133 3.32 -28.39 26.09
CA ASP A 133 3.34 -28.73 27.51
C ASP A 133 2.00 -28.41 28.19
N ALA A 134 1.24 -27.42 27.70
CA ALA A 134 -0.13 -27.20 28.15
C ALA A 134 -1.05 -28.40 27.87
N HIS A 135 -0.99 -28.99 26.66
CA HIS A 135 -1.74 -30.20 26.29
C HIS A 135 -1.37 -31.39 27.18
N LYS A 136 -0.08 -31.67 27.37
CA LYS A 136 0.38 -32.78 28.21
C LYS A 136 -0.15 -32.70 29.64
N ILE A 137 -0.27 -31.47 30.19
CA ILE A 137 -0.82 -31.28 31.54
C ILE A 137 -2.33 -31.45 31.51
N PHE A 138 -3.01 -30.86 30.53
CA PHE A 138 -4.46 -30.98 30.36
C PHE A 138 -4.91 -32.44 30.23
N ASP A 139 -4.17 -33.25 29.44
CA ASP A 139 -4.48 -34.69 29.26
C ASP A 139 -4.30 -35.53 30.54
N ARG A 140 -3.45 -35.07 31.47
CA ARG A 140 -3.20 -35.74 32.75
C ARG A 140 -4.22 -35.36 33.83
N ILE A 141 -5.14 -34.41 33.61
CA ILE A 141 -6.18 -34.05 34.55
C ILE A 141 -7.27 -35.16 34.51
N PRO A 142 -7.48 -35.93 35.61
CA PRO A 142 -8.39 -37.05 35.58
C PRO A 142 -9.85 -36.61 35.42
N HIS A 143 -10.27 -35.60 36.18
CA HIS A 143 -11.61 -35.01 36.11
C HIS A 143 -11.46 -33.53 35.69
N ARG A 144 -11.86 -33.23 34.46
CA ARG A 144 -11.73 -31.90 33.89
C ARG A 144 -12.95 -31.07 34.25
N ASP A 145 -12.74 -30.03 35.06
CA ASP A 145 -13.80 -29.08 35.38
C ASP A 145 -13.96 -28.00 34.27
N GLN A 146 -14.96 -27.17 34.38
CA GLN A 146 -15.23 -26.06 33.47
C GLN A 146 -14.01 -25.13 33.29
N VAL A 147 -13.20 -24.94 34.34
CA VAL A 147 -12.00 -24.09 34.31
C VAL A 147 -10.88 -24.76 33.51
N SER A 148 -10.75 -26.08 33.58
CA SER A 148 -9.78 -26.88 32.79
C SER A 148 -10.01 -26.66 31.28
N TRP A 149 -11.25 -26.88 30.84
CA TRP A 149 -11.66 -26.70 29.45
C TRP A 149 -11.50 -25.25 28.99
N ASN A 150 -11.96 -24.27 29.79
CA ASN A 150 -11.80 -22.84 29.47
C ASN A 150 -10.35 -22.44 29.32
N SER A 151 -9.46 -22.94 30.20
CA SER A 151 -8.03 -22.64 30.14
C SER A 151 -7.39 -23.16 28.86
N MET A 152 -7.76 -24.40 28.43
CA MET A 152 -7.23 -24.98 27.21
C MET A 152 -7.78 -24.32 25.96
N ILE A 153 -9.11 -24.10 25.85
CA ILE A 153 -9.74 -23.41 24.72
C ILE A 153 -9.16 -21.99 24.56
N ALA A 154 -9.04 -21.24 25.67
CA ALA A 154 -8.46 -19.90 25.63
C ALA A 154 -6.96 -19.91 25.24
N ALA A 155 -6.19 -20.93 25.64
CA ALA A 155 -4.81 -21.10 25.24
C ALA A 155 -4.69 -21.35 23.74
N LEU A 156 -5.48 -22.23 23.17
CA LEU A 156 -5.54 -22.54 21.74
C LEU A 156 -5.95 -21.30 20.92
N CYS A 157 -6.98 -20.58 21.34
CA CYS A 157 -7.39 -19.32 20.68
C CYS A 157 -6.28 -18.27 20.68
N ARG A 158 -5.45 -18.21 21.73
CA ARG A 158 -4.39 -17.20 21.82
C ARG A 158 -3.24 -17.43 20.84
N ILE A 159 -2.91 -18.68 20.57
CA ILE A 159 -1.86 -19.02 19.61
C ILE A 159 -2.36 -19.10 18.16
N GLY A 160 -3.69 -18.96 17.96
CA GLY A 160 -4.28 -18.97 16.63
C GLY A 160 -4.74 -20.36 16.14
N GLU A 161 -4.72 -21.40 17.01
CA GLU A 161 -5.18 -22.74 16.67
C GLU A 161 -6.72 -22.85 16.82
N TRP A 162 -7.42 -22.21 15.88
CA TRP A 162 -8.87 -21.99 15.96
C TRP A 162 -9.66 -23.29 15.85
N GLU A 163 -9.25 -24.19 14.95
CA GLU A 163 -9.92 -25.49 14.74
C GLU A 163 -9.75 -26.40 15.95
N LEU A 164 -8.54 -26.48 16.53
CA LEU A 164 -8.27 -27.23 17.74
C LEU A 164 -9.05 -26.68 18.94
N ALA A 165 -9.23 -25.36 19.03
CA ALA A 165 -10.06 -24.75 20.07
C ALA A 165 -11.54 -25.19 19.97
N LEU A 166 -12.06 -25.32 18.74
CA LEU A 166 -13.42 -25.81 18.51
C LEU A 166 -13.55 -27.34 18.76
N ASP A 167 -12.50 -28.11 18.44
CA ASP A 167 -12.48 -29.54 18.73
C ASP A 167 -12.40 -29.79 20.25
N ALA A 168 -11.64 -28.97 20.99
CA ALA A 168 -11.68 -28.99 22.45
C ALA A 168 -13.06 -28.61 23.00
N PHE A 169 -13.75 -27.63 22.38
CA PHE A 169 -15.13 -27.29 22.76
C PHE A 169 -16.13 -28.44 22.47
N ARG A 170 -16.01 -29.09 21.31
CA ARG A 170 -16.82 -30.29 20.99
C ARG A 170 -16.57 -31.41 21.98
N SER A 171 -15.29 -31.64 22.33
CA SER A 171 -14.92 -32.64 23.33
C SER A 171 -15.49 -32.32 24.72
N MET A 172 -15.54 -31.03 25.08
CA MET A 172 -16.20 -30.58 26.32
C MET A 172 -17.69 -30.91 26.33
N LEU A 173 -18.38 -30.69 25.19
CA LEU A 173 -19.82 -31.01 25.05
C LEU A 173 -20.12 -32.50 25.02
N ALA A 174 -19.16 -33.31 24.60
CA ALA A 174 -19.27 -34.78 24.53
C ALA A 174 -18.77 -35.50 25.78
N ALA A 175 -18.19 -34.75 26.74
CA ALA A 175 -17.69 -35.35 27.99
C ALA A 175 -18.84 -35.93 28.82
N GLU A 176 -18.62 -37.12 29.38
CA GLU A 176 -19.60 -37.82 30.24
C GLU A 176 -19.83 -37.07 31.58
N GLU A 177 -18.91 -36.24 31.99
CA GLU A 177 -19.04 -35.30 33.09
C GLU A 177 -19.94 -34.13 32.61
N ASP A 178 -21.06 -33.90 33.24
CA ASP A 178 -22.08 -32.87 32.92
C ASP A 178 -21.51 -31.43 33.04
N VAL A 179 -20.43 -31.13 32.25
CA VAL A 179 -19.71 -29.86 32.24
C VAL A 179 -20.32 -28.92 31.21
N GLU A 180 -21.18 -28.02 31.68
CA GLU A 180 -21.78 -27.02 30.80
C GLU A 180 -20.81 -25.89 30.41
N PRO A 181 -20.83 -25.45 29.15
CA PRO A 181 -20.09 -24.28 28.71
C PRO A 181 -20.51 -23.03 29.50
N SER A 182 -19.51 -22.29 30.01
CA SER A 182 -19.76 -21.00 30.64
C SER A 182 -19.75 -19.85 29.61
N SER A 183 -20.18 -18.68 30.02
CA SER A 183 -20.08 -17.49 29.23
C SER A 183 -18.62 -17.21 28.80
N PHE A 184 -17.60 -17.54 29.61
CA PHE A 184 -16.17 -17.44 29.21
C PHE A 184 -15.79 -18.42 28.10
N THR A 185 -16.37 -19.64 28.13
CA THR A 185 -16.23 -20.60 27.03
C THR A 185 -16.79 -20.02 25.74
N LEU A 186 -18.00 -19.46 25.79
CA LEU A 186 -18.71 -18.91 24.63
C LEU A 186 -17.97 -17.70 24.02
N VAL A 187 -17.34 -16.85 24.86
CA VAL A 187 -16.47 -15.76 24.38
C VAL A 187 -15.27 -16.30 23.59
N SER A 188 -14.58 -17.32 24.13
CA SER A 188 -13.43 -17.92 23.46
C SER A 188 -13.83 -18.63 22.16
N VAL A 189 -14.95 -19.35 22.16
CA VAL A 189 -15.50 -20.02 20.98
C VAL A 189 -15.94 -18.98 19.92
N SER A 190 -16.58 -17.89 20.32
CA SER A 190 -16.94 -16.80 19.40
C SER A 190 -15.72 -16.18 18.74
N LEU A 191 -14.63 -16.02 19.50
CA LEU A 191 -13.33 -15.55 18.95
C LEU A 191 -12.77 -16.56 17.94
N ALA A 192 -12.83 -17.88 18.23
CA ALA A 192 -12.41 -18.90 17.28
C ALA A 192 -13.26 -18.84 16.00
N CYS A 193 -14.58 -18.80 16.11
CA CYS A 193 -15.50 -18.70 14.97
C CYS A 193 -15.20 -17.48 14.08
N SER A 194 -14.82 -16.36 14.69
CA SER A 194 -14.51 -15.11 13.96
C SER A 194 -13.25 -15.19 13.10
N ASN A 195 -12.38 -16.19 13.32
CA ASN A 195 -11.11 -16.36 12.61
C ASN A 195 -11.12 -17.55 11.64
N LEU A 196 -12.23 -18.25 11.50
CA LEU A 196 -12.42 -19.32 10.52
C LEU A 196 -12.92 -18.80 9.17
N GLU A 197 -13.00 -19.70 8.18
CA GLU A 197 -13.66 -19.40 6.92
C GLU A 197 -15.07 -18.83 7.16
N ARG A 198 -15.41 -17.77 6.45
CA ARG A 198 -16.62 -16.97 6.66
C ARG A 198 -17.91 -17.79 6.75
N SER A 199 -18.09 -18.73 5.83
CA SER A 199 -19.29 -19.57 5.77
C SER A 199 -19.41 -20.50 6.98
N TYR A 200 -18.31 -21.13 7.33
CA TYR A 200 -18.21 -22.07 8.44
C TYR A 200 -18.26 -21.36 9.80
N GLY A 201 -17.53 -20.27 9.93
CA GLY A 201 -17.56 -19.43 11.14
C GLY A 201 -18.97 -18.88 11.44
N LEU A 202 -19.70 -18.44 10.41
CA LEU A 202 -21.08 -17.97 10.55
C LEU A 202 -22.03 -19.10 10.97
N TRP A 203 -21.90 -20.28 10.41
CA TRP A 203 -22.72 -21.42 10.76
C TRP A 203 -22.53 -21.81 12.24
N LEU A 204 -21.27 -21.91 12.70
CA LEU A 204 -20.95 -22.18 14.10
C LEU A 204 -21.40 -21.04 15.03
N GLY A 205 -21.17 -19.81 14.65
CA GLY A 205 -21.59 -18.65 15.43
C GLY A 205 -23.09 -18.58 15.68
N LYS A 206 -23.89 -18.97 14.69
CA LYS A 206 -25.34 -19.12 14.87
C LYS A 206 -25.71 -20.24 15.90
N GLN A 207 -24.94 -21.32 15.94
CA GLN A 207 -25.15 -22.37 16.93
C GLN A 207 -24.78 -21.88 18.34
N VAL A 208 -23.68 -21.12 18.48
CA VAL A 208 -23.28 -20.50 19.76
C VAL A 208 -24.35 -19.54 20.25
N LEU A 209 -24.89 -18.67 19.37
CA LEU A 209 -25.99 -17.77 19.71
C LEU A 209 -27.26 -18.57 20.14
N GLY A 210 -27.63 -19.59 19.36
CA GLY A 210 -28.79 -20.46 19.69
C GLY A 210 -28.61 -21.22 21.00
N TYR A 211 -27.40 -21.60 21.37
CA TYR A 211 -27.08 -22.18 22.67
C TYR A 211 -27.28 -21.17 23.80
N SER A 212 -26.68 -19.96 23.64
CA SER A 212 -26.78 -18.87 24.62
C SER A 212 -28.24 -18.48 24.89
N LEU A 213 -29.07 -18.38 23.86
CA LEU A 213 -30.50 -18.06 23.95
C LEU A 213 -31.29 -19.17 24.70
N ARG A 214 -31.02 -20.47 24.44
CA ARG A 214 -31.72 -21.57 25.10
C ARG A 214 -31.39 -21.72 26.58
N LYS A 215 -30.14 -21.32 26.97
CA LYS A 215 -29.67 -21.42 28.36
C LYS A 215 -29.91 -20.16 29.18
N ASP A 216 -30.50 -19.12 28.56
CA ASP A 216 -30.69 -17.79 29.16
C ASP A 216 -29.37 -17.19 29.74
N ASP A 217 -28.23 -17.57 29.13
CA ASP A 217 -26.90 -17.07 29.51
C ASP A 217 -26.45 -15.91 28.61
N MET A 218 -27.33 -14.92 28.46
CA MET A 218 -27.09 -13.72 27.64
C MET A 218 -26.40 -12.62 28.42
N LYS A 219 -25.24 -12.93 29.02
CA LYS A 219 -24.43 -11.90 29.72
C LYS A 219 -23.86 -10.90 28.76
N THR A 220 -23.71 -9.65 29.18
CA THR A 220 -23.21 -8.52 28.39
C THR A 220 -21.92 -8.86 27.62
N PHE A 221 -20.95 -9.50 28.28
CA PHE A 221 -19.67 -9.81 27.62
C PHE A 221 -19.78 -10.95 26.57
N THR A 222 -20.74 -11.90 26.71
CA THR A 222 -21.03 -12.90 25.69
C THR A 222 -21.63 -12.26 24.44
N ILE A 223 -22.57 -11.33 24.64
CA ILE A 223 -23.18 -10.57 23.54
C ILE A 223 -22.14 -9.70 22.84
N ASN A 224 -21.28 -9.02 23.59
CA ASN A 224 -20.20 -8.22 23.03
C ASN A 224 -19.25 -9.08 22.15
N ALA A 225 -18.94 -10.33 22.59
CA ALA A 225 -18.14 -11.25 21.80
C ALA A 225 -18.85 -11.73 20.52
N LEU A 226 -20.16 -12.00 20.60
CA LEU A 226 -20.97 -12.36 19.43
C LEU A 226 -21.10 -11.19 18.44
N MET A 227 -21.32 -9.96 18.91
CA MET A 227 -21.33 -8.76 18.07
C MET A 227 -20.01 -8.59 17.33
N ALA A 228 -18.89 -8.70 18.04
CA ALA A 228 -17.56 -8.64 17.45
C ALA A 228 -17.33 -9.75 16.40
N MET A 229 -17.77 -10.97 16.69
CA MET A 229 -17.70 -12.11 15.78
C MET A 229 -18.48 -11.83 14.47
N TYR A 230 -19.77 -11.48 14.58
CA TYR A 230 -20.60 -11.20 13.40
C TYR A 230 -20.03 -10.05 12.56
N SER A 231 -19.56 -9.01 13.23
CA SER A 231 -18.90 -7.88 12.57
C SER A 231 -17.67 -8.30 11.80
N LYS A 232 -16.77 -9.08 12.41
CA LYS A 232 -15.52 -9.56 11.76
C LYS A 232 -15.82 -10.51 10.59
N LEU A 233 -16.90 -11.28 10.66
CA LEU A 233 -17.38 -12.13 9.56
C LEU A 233 -18.18 -11.32 8.50
N GLY A 234 -18.20 -10.00 8.55
CA GLY A 234 -18.85 -9.12 7.57
C GLY A 234 -20.39 -9.13 7.63
N ARG A 235 -20.96 -9.52 8.77
CA ARG A 235 -22.42 -9.52 9.03
C ARG A 235 -22.77 -8.42 10.02
N VAL A 236 -22.37 -7.19 9.68
CA VAL A 236 -22.57 -6.02 10.56
C VAL A 236 -24.04 -5.79 10.91
N GLY A 237 -24.98 -6.07 9.98
CA GLY A 237 -26.42 -5.99 10.25
C GLY A 237 -26.87 -6.90 11.39
N ASP A 238 -26.34 -8.15 11.47
CA ASP A 238 -26.64 -9.07 12.56
C ASP A 238 -26.05 -8.58 13.89
N SER A 239 -24.86 -7.95 13.85
CA SER A 239 -24.25 -7.31 15.02
C SER A 239 -25.08 -6.13 15.54
N VAL A 240 -25.60 -5.29 14.65
CA VAL A 240 -26.52 -4.19 15.02
C VAL A 240 -27.81 -4.76 15.62
N ALA A 241 -28.38 -5.81 15.02
CA ALA A 241 -29.61 -6.43 15.56
C ALA A 241 -29.41 -6.98 16.98
N LEU A 242 -28.26 -7.59 17.27
CA LEU A 242 -27.92 -8.03 18.63
C LEU A 242 -27.76 -6.85 19.59
N PHE A 243 -27.15 -5.75 19.17
CA PHE A 243 -27.01 -4.54 19.97
C PHE A 243 -28.37 -3.93 20.30
N GLU A 244 -29.31 -3.88 19.34
CA GLU A 244 -30.65 -3.34 19.54
C GLU A 244 -31.53 -4.25 20.40
N PHE A 245 -31.38 -5.57 20.27
CA PHE A 245 -32.12 -6.55 21.05
C PHE A 245 -31.76 -6.51 22.55
N PHE A 246 -30.53 -6.13 22.91
CA PHE A 246 -30.03 -6.15 24.26
C PHE A 246 -30.19 -4.78 24.96
N GLU A 247 -30.88 -4.79 26.11
CA GLU A 247 -31.17 -3.55 26.87
C GLU A 247 -30.03 -3.11 27.80
N ASP A 248 -29.36 -4.06 28.47
CA ASP A 248 -28.29 -3.81 29.44
C ASP A 248 -26.94 -3.52 28.77
N ARG A 249 -26.83 -2.42 28.04
CA ARG A 249 -25.64 -2.01 27.31
C ARG A 249 -24.63 -1.33 28.22
N ASP A 250 -23.45 -1.89 28.32
CA ASP A 250 -22.32 -1.26 29.00
C ASP A 250 -21.43 -0.44 28.03
N LEU A 251 -20.42 0.22 28.58
CA LEU A 251 -19.43 0.99 27.77
C LEU A 251 -18.75 0.10 26.72
N VAL A 252 -18.49 -1.19 27.04
CA VAL A 252 -17.84 -2.13 26.13
C VAL A 252 -18.77 -2.48 24.95
N SER A 253 -20.10 -2.58 25.19
CA SER A 253 -21.10 -2.81 24.13
C SER A 253 -21.08 -1.67 23.09
N TRP A 254 -21.07 -0.42 23.54
CA TRP A 254 -20.99 0.75 22.71
C TRP A 254 -19.66 0.80 21.92
N ASN A 255 -18.54 0.58 22.61
CA ASN A 255 -17.22 0.55 21.98
C ASN A 255 -17.08 -0.56 20.96
N THR A 256 -17.63 -1.75 21.25
CA THR A 256 -17.65 -2.88 20.31
C THR A 256 -18.42 -2.53 19.05
N MET A 257 -19.59 -1.88 19.19
CA MET A 257 -20.41 -1.53 18.03
C MET A 257 -19.75 -0.43 17.17
N ILE A 258 -19.28 0.65 17.81
CA ILE A 258 -18.59 1.74 17.10
C ILE A 258 -17.33 1.24 16.41
N SER A 259 -16.50 0.43 17.09
CA SER A 259 -15.30 -0.17 16.50
C SER A 259 -15.65 -1.12 15.35
N SER A 260 -16.69 -1.93 15.49
CA SER A 260 -17.18 -2.83 14.45
C SER A 260 -17.61 -2.09 13.19
N LEU A 261 -18.35 -1.02 13.32
CA LEU A 261 -18.79 -0.17 12.20
C LEU A 261 -17.60 0.50 11.51
N SER A 262 -16.68 1.06 12.30
CA SER A 262 -15.47 1.71 11.78
C SER A 262 -14.56 0.74 11.00
N GLN A 263 -14.34 -0.48 11.55
CA GLN A 263 -13.54 -1.53 10.90
C GLN A 263 -14.15 -2.07 9.60
N ASN A 264 -15.47 -1.97 9.46
CA ASN A 264 -16.19 -2.36 8.25
C ASN A 264 -16.45 -1.18 7.29
N ASN A 265 -15.77 -0.07 7.45
CA ASN A 265 -15.88 1.15 6.64
C ASN A 265 -17.28 1.80 6.65
N MET A 266 -18.11 1.48 7.64
CA MET A 266 -19.43 2.09 7.86
C MET A 266 -19.26 3.34 8.75
N PHE A 267 -18.53 4.33 8.25
CA PHE A 267 -18.09 5.49 9.04
C PHE A 267 -19.23 6.43 9.44
N VAL A 268 -20.24 6.58 8.58
CA VAL A 268 -21.41 7.42 8.87
C VAL A 268 -22.22 6.84 10.02
N GLU A 269 -22.42 5.54 10.00
CA GLU A 269 -23.12 4.79 11.05
C GLU A 269 -22.32 4.81 12.36
N ALA A 270 -20.99 4.67 12.30
CA ALA A 270 -20.13 4.77 13.49
C ALA A 270 -20.29 6.12 14.19
N LEU A 271 -20.35 7.22 13.44
CA LEU A 271 -20.63 8.55 13.98
C LEU A 271 -22.05 8.71 14.51
N ALA A 272 -23.04 8.05 13.88
CA ALA A 272 -24.42 8.06 14.37
C ALA A 272 -24.51 7.33 15.73
N PHE A 273 -23.81 6.20 15.87
CA PHE A 273 -23.73 5.48 17.16
C PHE A 273 -22.99 6.27 18.24
N LEU A 274 -21.93 7.00 17.88
CA LEU A 274 -21.29 7.92 18.83
C LEU A 274 -22.27 8.99 19.35
N ARG A 275 -23.03 9.62 18.44
CA ARG A 275 -24.04 10.61 18.83
C ARG A 275 -25.10 10.03 19.77
N ARG A 276 -25.56 8.81 19.46
CA ARG A 276 -26.54 8.10 20.29
C ARG A 276 -25.97 7.77 21.66
N MET A 277 -24.72 7.26 21.73
CA MET A 277 -23.99 7.00 22.99
C MET A 277 -23.93 8.24 23.89
N VAL A 278 -23.60 9.40 23.31
CA VAL A 278 -23.56 10.68 24.04
C VAL A 278 -24.95 11.10 24.51
N HIS A 279 -25.98 10.91 23.67
CA HIS A 279 -27.37 11.25 24.00
C HIS A 279 -27.92 10.37 25.14
N GLU A 280 -27.51 9.10 25.18
CA GLU A 280 -27.87 8.18 26.28
C GLU A 280 -27.04 8.42 27.56
N GLY A 281 -26.16 9.44 27.58
CA GLY A 281 -25.38 9.85 28.74
C GLY A 281 -24.19 8.95 29.05
N VAL A 282 -23.80 8.04 28.15
CA VAL A 282 -22.66 7.15 28.34
C VAL A 282 -21.35 7.92 28.14
N ARG A 283 -20.44 7.83 29.11
CA ARG A 283 -19.17 8.58 29.09
C ARG A 283 -18.22 8.02 28.01
N ILE A 284 -17.71 8.90 27.15
CA ILE A 284 -16.69 8.56 26.13
C ILE A 284 -15.36 8.23 26.80
N ASP A 285 -14.74 7.13 26.43
CA ASP A 285 -13.40 6.72 26.87
C ASP A 285 -12.36 6.75 25.70
N GLY A 286 -11.13 6.34 26.02
CA GLY A 286 -10.04 6.30 25.01
C GLY A 286 -10.28 5.33 23.87
N VAL A 287 -11.02 4.23 24.09
CA VAL A 287 -11.34 3.24 23.06
C VAL A 287 -12.39 3.82 22.10
N THR A 288 -13.42 4.49 22.63
CA THR A 288 -14.42 5.20 21.82
C THR A 288 -13.73 6.19 20.87
N ILE A 289 -12.83 7.05 21.41
CA ILE A 289 -12.13 8.07 20.63
C ILE A 289 -11.28 7.44 19.54
N ALA A 290 -10.46 6.45 19.88
CA ALA A 290 -9.60 5.76 18.91
C ALA A 290 -10.39 5.04 17.81
N SER A 291 -11.61 4.57 18.12
CA SER A 291 -12.48 3.90 17.13
C SER A 291 -13.18 4.89 16.19
N VAL A 292 -13.39 6.13 16.61
CA VAL A 292 -14.12 7.16 15.83
C VAL A 292 -13.19 8.03 14.98
N LEU A 293 -11.97 8.31 15.43
CA LEU A 293 -11.04 9.18 14.69
C LEU A 293 -10.77 8.71 13.24
N PRO A 294 -10.65 7.41 12.92
CA PRO A 294 -10.58 6.94 11.54
C PRO A 294 -11.78 7.37 10.68
N ALA A 295 -13.00 7.36 11.26
CA ALA A 295 -14.20 7.80 10.54
C ALA A 295 -14.13 9.30 10.18
N CYS A 296 -13.56 10.13 11.07
CA CYS A 296 -13.34 11.54 10.76
C CYS A 296 -12.36 11.73 9.59
N SER A 297 -11.28 10.94 9.55
CA SER A 297 -10.30 10.99 8.46
C SER A 297 -10.90 10.59 7.12
N HIS A 298 -11.63 9.47 7.06
CA HIS A 298 -12.21 8.95 5.81
C HIS A 298 -13.37 9.78 5.27
N LEU A 299 -14.13 10.45 6.14
CA LEU A 299 -15.24 11.33 5.74
C LEU A 299 -14.83 12.79 5.56
N GLU A 300 -13.55 13.09 5.63
CA GLU A 300 -12.99 14.44 5.50
C GLU A 300 -13.61 15.47 6.50
N LEU A 301 -13.96 15.00 7.72
CA LEU A 301 -14.60 15.81 8.77
C LEU A 301 -13.55 16.42 9.73
N LEU A 302 -12.66 17.26 9.21
CA LEU A 302 -11.56 17.88 9.96
C LEU A 302 -12.06 18.63 11.23
N GLU A 303 -13.14 19.39 11.10
CA GLU A 303 -13.68 20.16 12.21
C GLU A 303 -14.21 19.28 13.36
N LEU A 304 -14.84 18.14 13.02
CA LEU A 304 -15.25 17.16 14.03
C LEU A 304 -14.03 16.54 14.73
N GLY A 305 -13.00 16.21 13.97
CA GLY A 305 -11.74 15.71 14.54
C GLY A 305 -11.08 16.70 15.47
N LYS A 306 -11.05 18.00 15.13
CA LYS A 306 -10.57 19.07 16.03
C LYS A 306 -11.42 19.22 17.29
N GLN A 307 -12.75 19.06 17.19
CA GLN A 307 -13.64 19.07 18.37
C GLN A 307 -13.35 17.88 19.31
N ILE A 308 -13.14 16.68 18.75
CA ILE A 308 -12.74 15.50 19.53
C ILE A 308 -11.37 15.73 20.18
N HIS A 309 -10.38 16.29 19.47
CA HIS A 309 -9.09 16.62 20.05
C HIS A 309 -9.23 17.67 21.18
N ALA A 310 -10.05 18.69 21.01
CA ALA A 310 -10.34 19.66 22.08
C ALA A 310 -11.00 19.01 23.31
N TYR A 311 -11.85 17.99 23.11
CA TYR A 311 -12.38 17.19 24.21
C TYR A 311 -11.30 16.39 24.93
N VAL A 312 -10.36 15.76 24.17
CA VAL A 312 -9.21 15.04 24.76
C VAL A 312 -8.33 15.96 25.60
N ILE A 313 -8.03 17.17 25.11
CA ILE A 313 -7.20 18.16 25.85
C ILE A 313 -7.83 18.54 27.21
N ARG A 314 -9.16 18.60 27.28
CA ARG A 314 -9.87 18.96 28.54
C ARG A 314 -9.93 17.80 29.53
N ASN A 315 -9.53 16.59 29.15
CA ASN A 315 -9.54 15.39 29.98
C ASN A 315 -8.13 14.83 30.13
N ASP A 316 -7.52 15.13 31.28
CA ASP A 316 -6.12 14.74 31.58
C ASP A 316 -5.82 13.26 31.39
N ASP A 317 -6.75 12.36 31.74
CA ASP A 317 -6.58 10.91 31.58
C ASP A 317 -6.52 10.49 30.12
N LEU A 318 -7.32 11.14 29.26
CA LEU A 318 -7.33 10.89 27.81
C LEU A 318 -6.10 11.49 27.15
N MET A 319 -5.67 12.66 27.57
CA MET A 319 -4.48 13.33 27.05
C MET A 319 -3.19 12.55 27.34
N LYS A 320 -3.11 11.87 28.48
CA LYS A 320 -1.96 11.01 28.84
C LYS A 320 -2.01 9.63 28.18
N ASN A 321 -3.12 9.28 27.54
CA ASN A 321 -3.30 7.98 26.94
C ASN A 321 -2.58 7.88 25.58
N SER A 322 -1.49 7.12 25.52
CA SER A 322 -0.70 6.92 24.29
C SER A 322 -1.50 6.31 23.14
N PHE A 323 -2.57 5.55 23.43
CA PHE A 323 -3.43 4.96 22.41
C PHE A 323 -4.31 6.01 21.70
N VAL A 324 -4.89 6.93 22.48
CA VAL A 324 -5.61 8.10 21.95
C VAL A 324 -4.67 9.00 21.16
N GLY A 325 -3.45 9.22 21.68
CA GLY A 325 -2.43 9.99 20.98
C GLY A 325 -2.06 9.41 19.62
N SER A 326 -1.92 8.07 19.52
CA SER A 326 -1.65 7.41 18.23
C SER A 326 -2.76 7.69 17.22
N ALA A 327 -4.01 7.55 17.62
CA ALA A 327 -5.17 7.79 16.75
C ALA A 327 -5.30 9.28 16.31
N LEU A 328 -4.95 10.23 17.18
CA LEU A 328 -4.90 11.65 16.83
C LEU A 328 -3.76 11.95 15.84
N VAL A 329 -2.57 11.37 16.06
CA VAL A 329 -1.44 11.52 15.14
C VAL A 329 -1.82 10.97 13.76
N ASP A 330 -2.37 9.75 13.69
CA ASP A 330 -2.83 9.15 12.43
C ASP A 330 -3.86 10.04 11.73
N MET A 331 -4.83 10.59 12.46
CA MET A 331 -5.84 11.48 11.91
C MET A 331 -5.23 12.73 11.28
N TYR A 332 -4.34 13.45 12.00
CA TYR A 332 -3.73 14.67 11.48
C TYR A 332 -2.79 14.39 10.30
N CYS A 333 -2.02 13.30 10.35
CA CYS A 333 -1.14 12.90 9.25
C CYS A 333 -1.94 12.52 7.99
N ASN A 334 -3.09 11.87 8.12
CA ASN A 334 -3.97 11.57 6.99
C ASN A 334 -4.53 12.83 6.31
N TRP A 335 -4.65 13.94 7.04
CA TRP A 335 -5.03 15.25 6.49
C TRP A 335 -3.85 16.11 6.06
N ARG A 336 -2.65 15.55 6.02
CA ARG A 336 -1.39 16.26 5.71
C ARG A 336 -1.05 17.39 6.69
N GLU A 337 -1.74 17.47 7.85
CA GLU A 337 -1.38 18.36 8.95
C GLU A 337 -0.30 17.73 9.85
N VAL A 338 0.84 17.35 9.25
CA VAL A 338 1.90 16.57 9.91
C VAL A 338 2.50 17.30 11.11
N GLU A 339 2.64 18.63 11.04
CA GLU A 339 3.14 19.45 12.14
C GLU A 339 2.21 19.44 13.37
N THR A 340 0.90 19.38 13.12
CA THR A 340 -0.08 19.24 14.22
C THR A 340 0.02 17.85 14.83
N GLY A 341 0.19 16.80 14.02
CA GLY A 341 0.49 15.44 14.48
C GLY A 341 1.76 15.40 15.36
N ARG A 342 2.84 16.05 14.92
CA ARG A 342 4.10 16.15 15.69
C ARG A 342 3.91 16.86 17.03
N ARG A 343 3.10 17.91 17.08
CA ARG A 343 2.76 18.59 18.35
C ARG A 343 2.01 17.68 19.32
N VAL A 344 1.04 16.89 18.82
CA VAL A 344 0.34 15.88 19.63
C VAL A 344 1.32 14.81 20.12
N PHE A 345 2.20 14.30 19.27
CA PHE A 345 3.23 13.34 19.65
C PHE A 345 4.13 13.89 20.79
N ASN A 346 4.56 15.13 20.67
CA ASN A 346 5.43 15.77 21.66
C ASN A 346 4.74 16.04 23.01
N SER A 347 3.43 16.23 23.02
CA SER A 347 2.66 16.49 24.26
C SER A 347 2.51 15.27 25.17
N ILE A 348 2.73 14.05 24.63
CA ILE A 348 2.59 12.81 25.39
C ILE A 348 3.93 12.40 26.01
N LEU A 349 4.00 12.41 27.34
CA LEU A 349 5.23 12.10 28.08
C LEU A 349 5.59 10.61 28.04
N GLN A 350 4.60 9.72 28.21
CA GLN A 350 4.81 8.26 28.17
C GLN A 350 4.49 7.71 26.78
N ARG A 351 5.47 7.78 25.88
CA ARG A 351 5.31 7.33 24.50
C ARG A 351 5.51 5.83 24.37
N LYS A 352 4.41 5.09 24.15
CA LYS A 352 4.48 3.67 23.83
C LYS A 352 4.86 3.47 22.35
N ILE A 353 5.33 2.26 22.00
CA ILE A 353 5.77 1.90 20.65
C ILE A 353 4.73 2.24 19.55
N ALA A 354 3.43 2.09 19.87
CA ALA A 354 2.35 2.42 18.92
C ALA A 354 2.34 3.89 18.51
N LEU A 355 2.62 4.81 19.45
CA LEU A 355 2.66 6.25 19.18
C LEU A 355 3.87 6.63 18.30
N TRP A 356 5.04 5.99 18.54
CA TRP A 356 6.21 6.14 17.69
C TRP A 356 5.93 5.65 16.27
N ASN A 357 5.31 4.47 16.16
CA ASN A 357 4.95 3.88 14.86
C ASN A 357 3.97 4.77 14.09
N ALA A 358 2.96 5.33 14.76
CA ALA A 358 1.99 6.25 14.16
C ALA A 358 2.69 7.49 13.57
N MET A 359 3.62 8.10 14.33
CA MET A 359 4.31 9.30 13.84
C MET A 359 5.32 8.99 12.73
N ILE A 360 6.08 7.89 12.83
CA ILE A 360 6.98 7.42 11.77
C ILE A 360 6.19 7.13 10.49
N ALA A 361 5.07 6.41 10.59
CA ALA A 361 4.18 6.13 9.46
C ALA A 361 3.61 7.42 8.87
N GLY A 362 3.19 8.36 9.72
CA GLY A 362 2.67 9.65 9.31
C GLY A 362 3.68 10.48 8.50
N TYR A 363 4.93 10.55 8.94
CA TYR A 363 5.99 11.18 8.17
C TYR A 363 6.24 10.46 6.85
N THR A 364 6.35 9.13 6.88
CA THR A 364 6.60 8.32 5.67
C THR A 364 5.50 8.45 4.63
N GLN A 365 4.22 8.48 5.05
CA GLN A 365 3.06 8.65 4.16
C GLN A 365 2.99 10.03 3.52
N ASN A 366 3.48 11.05 4.21
CA ASN A 366 3.51 12.43 3.72
C ASN A 366 4.85 12.81 3.05
N GLU A 367 5.70 11.83 2.75
CA GLU A 367 6.99 12.01 2.05
C GLU A 367 8.03 12.85 2.82
N HIS A 368 7.86 13.02 4.13
CA HIS A 368 8.83 13.62 5.05
C HIS A 368 9.85 12.55 5.48
N ASP A 369 10.63 12.05 4.53
CA ASP A 369 11.46 10.86 4.71
C ASP A 369 12.65 11.10 5.66
N GLU A 370 13.24 12.30 5.68
CA GLU A 370 14.35 12.66 6.56
C GLU A 370 13.90 12.76 8.02
N GLU A 371 12.73 13.35 8.25
CA GLU A 371 12.11 13.46 9.57
C GLU A 371 11.69 12.08 10.10
N ALA A 372 11.18 11.20 9.22
CA ALA A 372 10.87 9.82 9.59
C ALA A 372 12.11 9.05 10.07
N LEU A 373 13.23 9.18 9.34
CA LEU A 373 14.51 8.56 9.71
C LEU A 373 15.09 9.15 10.99
N SER A 374 15.04 10.47 11.15
CA SER A 374 15.48 11.16 12.37
C SER A 374 14.69 10.68 13.59
N LEU A 375 13.37 10.58 13.46
CA LEU A 375 12.48 10.09 14.52
C LEU A 375 12.73 8.61 14.86
N PHE A 376 13.03 7.78 13.86
CA PHE A 376 13.41 6.39 14.09
C PHE A 376 14.72 6.28 14.89
N LEU A 377 15.72 7.12 14.58
CA LEU A 377 16.98 7.17 15.34
C LEU A 377 16.76 7.68 16.78
N GLU A 378 15.87 8.69 16.95
CA GLU A 378 15.45 9.16 18.29
C GLU A 378 14.83 8.01 19.10
N MET A 379 13.94 7.20 18.47
CA MET A 379 13.36 6.02 19.12
C MET A 379 14.40 5.00 19.57
N LEU A 380 15.40 4.73 18.75
CA LEU A 380 16.50 3.79 19.11
C LEU A 380 17.34 4.28 20.28
N ALA A 381 17.44 5.59 20.50
CA ALA A 381 18.17 6.18 21.61
C ALA A 381 17.42 6.10 22.95
N VAL A 382 16.11 5.87 22.93
CA VAL A 382 15.28 5.75 24.15
C VAL A 382 15.50 4.38 24.80
N SER A 383 16.04 4.35 26.01
CA SER A 383 16.28 3.12 26.76
C SER A 383 14.96 2.38 27.06
N GLY A 384 14.94 1.07 26.76
CA GLY A 384 13.79 0.18 27.01
C GLY A 384 12.74 0.11 25.89
N LEU A 385 12.95 0.80 24.76
CA LEU A 385 12.13 0.66 23.56
C LEU A 385 12.90 -0.11 22.49
N SER A 386 12.32 -1.20 22.00
CA SER A 386 12.86 -1.94 20.84
C SER A 386 11.86 -1.83 19.68
N PRO A 387 12.31 -1.43 18.47
CA PRO A 387 11.47 -1.47 17.28
C PRO A 387 10.89 -2.87 17.06
N ASN A 388 9.63 -2.92 16.68
CA ASN A 388 8.96 -4.15 16.29
C ASN A 388 8.82 -4.25 14.76
N GLY A 389 8.25 -5.33 14.26
CA GLY A 389 8.03 -5.50 12.84
C GLY A 389 7.21 -4.36 12.21
N THR A 390 6.21 -3.80 12.92
CA THR A 390 5.43 -2.64 12.45
C THR A 390 6.31 -1.40 12.30
N THR A 391 7.21 -1.12 13.25
CA THR A 391 8.18 -0.02 13.13
C THR A 391 9.03 -0.18 11.88
N MET A 392 9.55 -1.39 11.66
CA MET A 392 10.40 -1.67 10.49
C MET A 392 9.63 -1.52 9.19
N ALA A 393 8.41 -2.05 9.10
CA ALA A 393 7.56 -1.90 7.93
C ALA A 393 7.20 -0.43 7.64
N SER A 394 7.00 0.40 8.66
CA SER A 394 6.68 1.82 8.51
C SER A 394 7.85 2.67 8.02
N ILE A 395 9.10 2.35 8.41
CA ILE A 395 10.27 3.15 8.04
C ILE A 395 10.89 2.75 6.69
N MET A 396 10.73 1.52 6.22
CA MET A 396 11.34 1.02 4.99
C MET A 396 11.03 1.83 3.74
N PRO A 397 9.78 2.31 3.50
CA PRO A 397 9.49 3.17 2.35
C PRO A 397 10.28 4.49 2.36
N ALA A 398 10.44 5.12 3.53
CA ALA A 398 11.27 6.32 3.68
C ALA A 398 12.75 6.02 3.40
N CYS A 399 13.27 4.89 3.90
CA CYS A 399 14.64 4.43 3.57
C CYS A 399 14.85 4.25 2.07
N ALA A 400 13.86 3.72 1.36
CA ALA A 400 13.94 3.50 -0.08
C ALA A 400 14.03 4.84 -0.85
N ARG A 401 13.20 5.84 -0.49
CA ARG A 401 13.12 7.14 -1.17
C ARG A 401 14.25 8.10 -0.80
N CYS A 402 14.64 8.15 0.47
CA CYS A 402 15.65 9.11 0.96
C CYS A 402 17.00 8.90 0.27
N LYS A 403 17.47 9.91 -0.48
CA LYS A 403 18.77 9.87 -1.16
C LYS A 403 19.95 10.09 -0.19
N ALA A 404 19.73 10.86 0.87
CA ALA A 404 20.75 11.17 1.88
C ALA A 404 21.14 9.95 2.72
N PHE A 405 20.28 8.94 2.83
CA PHE A 405 20.55 7.72 3.59
C PHE A 405 21.36 6.72 2.75
N SER A 406 22.68 6.76 2.87
CA SER A 406 23.60 5.98 2.04
C SER A 406 23.63 4.47 2.36
N ASN A 407 23.43 4.09 3.63
CA ASN A 407 23.54 2.69 4.07
C ASN A 407 22.15 2.04 4.28
N LYS A 408 21.35 1.98 3.21
CA LYS A 408 19.98 1.43 3.26
C LYS A 408 19.93 -0.05 3.64
N GLU A 409 20.98 -0.80 3.36
CA GLU A 409 21.09 -2.23 3.65
C GLU A 409 21.26 -2.52 5.16
N SER A 410 21.71 -1.54 5.95
CA SER A 410 21.82 -1.67 7.39
C SER A 410 20.47 -1.96 8.07
N ILE A 411 19.37 -1.48 7.47
CA ILE A 411 18.00 -1.74 7.93
C ILE A 411 17.68 -3.24 7.83
N HIS A 412 18.06 -3.90 6.73
CA HIS A 412 17.89 -5.35 6.61
C HIS A 412 18.74 -6.10 7.64
N GLY A 413 20.00 -5.70 7.83
CA GLY A 413 20.86 -6.26 8.89
C GLY A 413 20.24 -6.11 10.28
N TYR A 414 19.59 -4.98 10.57
CA TYR A 414 18.88 -4.77 11.82
C TYR A 414 17.67 -5.70 11.97
N VAL A 415 16.87 -5.89 10.91
CA VAL A 415 15.73 -6.85 10.89
C VAL A 415 16.20 -8.26 11.23
N VAL A 416 17.31 -8.73 10.61
CA VAL A 416 17.89 -10.05 10.89
C VAL A 416 18.38 -10.14 12.34
N LYS A 417 19.07 -9.10 12.83
CA LYS A 417 19.56 -9.05 14.22
C LYS A 417 18.45 -9.16 15.25
N MET A 418 17.28 -8.59 14.94
CA MET A 418 16.10 -8.62 15.82
C MET A 418 15.24 -9.88 15.64
N GLY A 419 15.57 -10.77 14.70
CA GLY A 419 14.82 -12.00 14.42
C GLY A 419 13.45 -11.76 13.77
N LEU A 420 13.25 -10.57 13.14
CA LEU A 420 12.00 -10.16 12.52
C LEU A 420 11.87 -10.62 11.05
N GLU A 421 12.92 -11.26 10.51
CA GLU A 421 12.98 -11.72 9.12
C GLU A 421 11.97 -12.82 8.77
N LYS A 422 11.32 -13.42 9.79
CA LYS A 422 10.30 -14.46 9.60
C LYS A 422 8.89 -13.89 9.52
N GLU A 423 8.69 -12.64 9.88
CA GLU A 423 7.40 -11.98 9.84
C GLU A 423 7.03 -11.60 8.40
N ARG A 424 5.94 -12.15 7.88
CA ARG A 424 5.52 -12.01 6.48
C ARG A 424 5.40 -10.54 6.04
N TYR A 425 4.79 -9.69 6.86
CA TYR A 425 4.64 -8.27 6.51
C TYR A 425 5.97 -7.49 6.52
N VAL A 426 6.96 -7.91 7.32
CA VAL A 426 8.31 -7.36 7.28
C VAL A 426 9.04 -7.80 6.01
N GLN A 427 8.88 -9.08 5.60
CA GLN A 427 9.41 -9.57 4.32
C GLN A 427 8.80 -8.80 3.14
N ASN A 428 7.48 -8.54 3.16
CA ASN A 428 6.82 -7.74 2.13
C ASN A 428 7.38 -6.30 2.08
N ALA A 429 7.59 -5.67 3.23
CA ALA A 429 8.19 -4.33 3.29
C ALA A 429 9.64 -4.29 2.81
N LEU A 430 10.44 -5.33 3.12
CA LEU A 430 11.80 -5.48 2.57
C LEU A 430 11.79 -5.65 1.05
N MET A 431 10.89 -6.47 0.51
CA MET A 431 10.74 -6.64 -0.94
C MET A 431 10.39 -5.32 -1.62
N ASP A 432 9.45 -4.55 -1.09
CA ASP A 432 9.09 -3.22 -1.63
C ASP A 432 10.29 -2.26 -1.59
N MET A 433 10.99 -2.21 -0.46
CA MET A 433 12.19 -1.38 -0.30
C MET A 433 13.25 -1.70 -1.37
N TYR A 434 13.63 -2.97 -1.53
CA TYR A 434 14.64 -3.37 -2.52
C TYR A 434 14.18 -3.14 -3.95
N SER A 435 12.90 -3.35 -4.24
CA SER A 435 12.32 -3.07 -5.56
C SER A 435 12.42 -1.58 -5.91
N ARG A 436 12.08 -0.68 -4.97
CA ARG A 436 12.22 0.77 -5.16
C ARG A 436 13.67 1.24 -5.28
N MET A 437 14.62 0.48 -4.71
CA MET A 437 16.06 0.69 -4.90
C MET A 437 16.59 0.16 -6.24
N GLY A 438 15.75 -0.44 -7.08
CA GLY A 438 16.15 -1.08 -8.33
C GLY A 438 16.88 -2.43 -8.16
N LYS A 439 16.90 -3.00 -6.93
CA LYS A 439 17.57 -4.27 -6.61
C LYS A 439 16.58 -5.44 -6.63
N ILE A 440 15.94 -5.67 -7.77
CA ILE A 440 14.86 -6.65 -7.91
C ILE A 440 15.29 -8.09 -7.61
N GLU A 441 16.56 -8.44 -7.86
CA GLU A 441 17.07 -9.78 -7.60
C GLU A 441 17.08 -10.13 -6.10
N ILE A 442 17.36 -9.15 -5.23
CA ILE A 442 17.29 -9.34 -3.78
C ILE A 442 15.82 -9.51 -3.35
N SER A 443 14.92 -8.69 -3.90
CA SER A 443 13.48 -8.82 -3.66
C SER A 443 12.97 -10.21 -4.05
N ARG A 444 13.38 -10.73 -5.23
CA ARG A 444 13.06 -12.09 -5.69
C ARG A 444 13.63 -13.17 -4.75
N SER A 445 14.83 -12.98 -4.24
CA SER A 445 15.45 -13.92 -3.29
C SER A 445 14.66 -14.00 -1.99
N ILE A 446 14.23 -12.84 -1.43
CA ILE A 446 13.37 -12.80 -0.25
C ILE A 446 12.04 -13.51 -0.53
N PHE A 447 11.38 -13.21 -1.66
CA PHE A 447 10.13 -13.86 -2.07
C PHE A 447 10.25 -15.38 -2.13
N LYS A 448 11.36 -15.89 -2.72
CA LYS A 448 11.61 -17.35 -2.80
C LYS A 448 11.85 -17.98 -1.43
N SER A 449 12.43 -17.25 -0.48
CA SER A 449 12.70 -17.76 0.88
C SER A 449 11.46 -17.80 1.77
N MET A 450 10.36 -17.14 1.40
CA MET A 450 9.11 -17.14 2.16
C MET A 450 8.50 -18.54 2.24
N LYS A 451 8.20 -19.01 3.45
CA LYS A 451 7.55 -20.32 3.67
C LYS A 451 6.10 -20.31 3.23
N ALA A 452 5.35 -19.26 3.56
CA ALA A 452 3.96 -19.06 3.17
C ALA A 452 3.80 -17.71 2.49
N ARG A 453 3.19 -17.69 1.30
CA ARG A 453 2.96 -16.50 0.49
C ARG A 453 1.48 -16.20 0.43
N ASP A 454 1.12 -14.97 0.76
CA ASP A 454 -0.26 -14.48 0.62
C ASP A 454 -0.39 -13.59 -0.62
N ILE A 455 -1.61 -13.12 -0.86
CA ILE A 455 -1.90 -12.22 -1.98
C ILE A 455 -1.09 -10.91 -1.92
N VAL A 456 -0.75 -10.43 -0.71
CA VAL A 456 0.06 -9.23 -0.53
C VAL A 456 1.50 -9.49 -0.98
N SER A 457 2.07 -10.64 -0.64
CA SER A 457 3.42 -11.03 -1.05
C SER A 457 3.55 -11.11 -2.57
N TRP A 458 2.57 -11.73 -3.24
CA TRP A 458 2.51 -11.77 -4.70
C TRP A 458 2.34 -10.38 -5.32
N ASN A 459 1.41 -9.57 -4.81
CA ASN A 459 1.23 -8.21 -5.30
C ASN A 459 2.50 -7.37 -5.14
N THR A 460 3.21 -7.52 -4.01
CA THR A 460 4.45 -6.78 -3.75
C THR A 460 5.55 -7.13 -4.75
N ILE A 461 5.78 -8.42 -5.03
CA ILE A 461 6.83 -8.80 -5.99
C ILE A 461 6.45 -8.43 -7.43
N ILE A 462 5.18 -8.59 -7.83
CA ILE A 462 4.69 -8.15 -9.15
C ILE A 462 4.87 -6.64 -9.29
N THR A 463 4.49 -5.85 -8.28
CA THR A 463 4.72 -4.39 -8.25
C THR A 463 6.20 -4.06 -8.39
N GLY A 464 7.07 -4.79 -7.70
CA GLY A 464 8.52 -4.62 -7.78
C GLY A 464 9.04 -4.79 -9.21
N TYR A 465 8.63 -5.84 -9.90
CA TYR A 465 9.01 -6.06 -11.30
C TYR A 465 8.48 -4.97 -12.24
N VAL A 466 7.24 -4.53 -12.03
CA VAL A 466 6.65 -3.43 -12.83
C VAL A 466 7.40 -2.11 -12.60
N ILE A 467 7.73 -1.76 -11.36
CA ILE A 467 8.50 -0.53 -11.03
C ILE A 467 9.90 -0.59 -11.63
N CYS A 468 10.55 -1.75 -11.63
CA CYS A 468 11.88 -1.93 -12.23
C CYS A 468 11.85 -2.05 -13.76
N GLY A 469 10.67 -1.97 -14.42
CA GLY A 469 10.53 -2.06 -15.88
C GLY A 469 10.61 -3.49 -16.44
N HIS A 470 10.64 -4.50 -15.58
CA HIS A 470 10.67 -5.92 -15.96
C HIS A 470 9.26 -6.48 -16.18
N HIS A 471 8.53 -5.92 -17.15
CA HIS A 471 7.10 -6.18 -17.33
C HIS A 471 6.78 -7.61 -17.78
N ASN A 472 7.67 -8.25 -18.57
CA ASN A 472 7.47 -9.64 -19.02
C ASN A 472 7.54 -10.61 -17.83
N GLU A 473 8.49 -10.40 -16.95
CA GLU A 473 8.65 -11.19 -15.73
C GLU A 473 7.47 -10.98 -14.77
N ALA A 474 6.93 -9.75 -14.69
CA ALA A 474 5.71 -9.48 -13.92
C ALA A 474 4.51 -10.27 -14.45
N LEU A 475 4.34 -10.35 -15.78
CA LEU A 475 3.27 -11.14 -16.41
C LEU A 475 3.45 -12.65 -16.18
N SER A 476 4.70 -13.15 -16.20
CA SER A 476 4.95 -14.57 -15.88
C SER A 476 4.65 -14.90 -14.42
N LEU A 477 4.93 -13.98 -13.48
CA LEU A 477 4.58 -14.15 -12.08
C LEU A 477 3.06 -14.21 -11.85
N LEU A 478 2.26 -13.47 -12.61
CA LEU A 478 0.80 -13.59 -12.56
C LEU A 478 0.33 -15.01 -12.94
N HIS A 479 1.00 -15.63 -13.93
CA HIS A 479 0.70 -16.99 -14.31
C HIS A 479 1.15 -18.02 -13.25
N GLU A 480 2.31 -17.80 -12.62
CA GLU A 480 2.79 -18.62 -11.49
C GLU A 480 1.83 -18.51 -10.29
N MET A 481 1.38 -17.30 -9.94
CA MET A 481 0.41 -17.06 -8.88
C MET A 481 -0.87 -17.90 -9.04
N ASN A 482 -1.39 -18.00 -10.26
CA ASN A 482 -2.58 -18.79 -10.56
C ASN A 482 -2.36 -20.31 -10.43
N LYS A 483 -1.11 -20.77 -10.37
CA LYS A 483 -0.75 -22.18 -10.18
C LYS A 483 -0.42 -22.54 -8.73
N GLU A 484 -0.11 -21.52 -7.89
CA GLU A 484 0.28 -21.76 -6.51
C GLU A 484 -0.93 -22.19 -5.67
N LYS A 485 -0.73 -23.27 -4.92
CA LYS A 485 -1.70 -23.72 -3.91
C LYS A 485 -1.45 -22.93 -2.63
N ILE A 486 -2.51 -22.50 -1.95
CA ILE A 486 -2.38 -21.96 -0.60
C ILE A 486 -1.88 -23.11 0.28
N ILE A 487 -0.63 -22.99 0.72
CA ILE A 487 -0.08 -23.84 1.78
C ILE A 487 -0.46 -23.12 3.08
N ASP A 488 -1.57 -23.53 3.70
CA ASP A 488 -1.80 -23.21 5.10
C ASP A 488 -0.77 -23.97 5.92
N ASP A 489 -0.05 -23.30 6.81
CA ASP A 489 1.00 -23.85 7.68
C ASP A 489 0.46 -24.87 8.71
N THR A 490 -0.82 -25.20 8.64
CA THR A 490 -1.52 -26.11 9.53
C THR A 490 -2.10 -27.29 8.76
N ASP A 491 -1.35 -28.21 8.19
CA ASP A 491 -1.78 -29.60 8.08
C ASP A 491 -0.96 -30.41 7.09
N ALA A 492 -0.11 -31.25 7.65
CA ALA A 492 0.51 -32.37 6.92
C ALA A 492 -0.35 -33.68 6.91
N GLU A 493 -1.50 -33.76 7.57
CA GLU A 493 -2.13 -35.09 7.79
C GLU A 493 -3.65 -35.24 7.57
N LEU A 494 -4.41 -34.25 7.08
CA LEU A 494 -5.84 -34.48 6.80
C LEU A 494 -6.15 -34.33 5.30
N LYS A 495 -5.83 -35.41 4.54
CA LYS A 495 -6.36 -35.61 3.20
C LYS A 495 -7.83 -36.03 3.29
N HIS A 496 -8.76 -35.08 3.24
CA HIS A 496 -10.09 -35.30 2.71
C HIS A 496 -10.53 -34.14 1.83
N GLU A 497 -10.90 -34.49 0.62
CA GLU A 497 -11.35 -33.70 -0.51
C GLU A 497 -12.31 -32.57 -0.11
N LYS A 498 -11.84 -31.31 -0.14
CA LYS A 498 -12.71 -30.15 -0.36
C LYS A 498 -11.89 -29.01 -0.99
N GLY A 499 -12.32 -28.60 -2.17
CA GLY A 499 -12.04 -27.37 -2.89
C GLY A 499 -10.59 -26.86 -2.85
N ARG A 500 -9.82 -27.06 -3.94
CA ARG A 500 -8.51 -26.45 -4.15
C ARG A 500 -8.59 -24.94 -3.93
N ASN A 501 -8.14 -24.46 -2.80
CA ASN A 501 -7.94 -23.02 -2.57
C ASN A 501 -6.74 -22.57 -3.40
N ILE A 502 -7.01 -22.17 -4.64
CA ILE A 502 -6.02 -21.51 -5.51
C ILE A 502 -6.04 -20.02 -5.18
N LEU A 503 -4.86 -19.44 -5.04
CA LEU A 503 -4.71 -18.01 -4.80
C LEU A 503 -5.23 -17.26 -6.05
N LYS A 504 -6.26 -16.43 -5.89
CA LYS A 504 -6.89 -15.70 -7.01
C LYS A 504 -6.43 -14.24 -7.04
N PRO A 505 -6.05 -13.70 -8.22
CA PRO A 505 -5.80 -12.28 -8.38
C PRO A 505 -7.00 -11.43 -7.91
N ASN A 506 -6.71 -10.36 -7.18
CA ASN A 506 -7.70 -9.38 -6.73
C ASN A 506 -7.58 -8.04 -7.50
N SER A 507 -8.40 -7.04 -7.14
CA SER A 507 -8.35 -5.70 -7.75
C SER A 507 -6.93 -5.11 -7.73
N VAL A 508 -6.20 -5.25 -6.62
CA VAL A 508 -4.82 -4.74 -6.48
C VAL A 508 -3.88 -5.42 -7.47
N THR A 509 -3.99 -6.76 -7.62
CA THR A 509 -3.18 -7.51 -8.61
C THR A 509 -3.42 -6.97 -10.02
N LEU A 510 -4.70 -6.76 -10.39
CA LEU A 510 -5.05 -6.28 -11.73
C LEU A 510 -4.57 -4.83 -11.96
N MET A 511 -4.75 -3.94 -10.97
CA MET A 511 -4.26 -2.56 -11.04
C MET A 511 -2.74 -2.50 -11.22
N THR A 512 -2.01 -3.43 -10.61
CA THR A 512 -0.55 -3.48 -10.68
C THR A 512 -0.05 -3.99 -12.03
N ILE A 513 -0.70 -5.00 -12.60
CA ILE A 513 -0.20 -5.66 -13.81
C ILE A 513 -0.65 -4.97 -15.11
N LEU A 514 -1.83 -4.34 -15.15
CA LEU A 514 -2.35 -3.66 -16.33
C LEU A 514 -1.41 -2.56 -16.87
N PRO A 515 -0.74 -1.73 -16.03
CA PRO A 515 0.31 -0.82 -16.50
C PRO A 515 1.48 -1.53 -17.19
N GLY A 516 1.83 -2.74 -16.77
CA GLY A 516 2.83 -3.57 -17.45
C GLY A 516 2.39 -3.95 -18.86
N CYS A 517 1.14 -4.38 -19.05
CA CYS A 517 0.57 -4.62 -20.39
C CYS A 517 0.58 -3.35 -21.23
N ALA A 518 0.23 -2.21 -20.64
CA ALA A 518 0.24 -0.91 -21.29
C ALA A 518 1.67 -0.49 -21.74
N ALA A 519 2.68 -0.72 -20.90
CA ALA A 519 4.07 -0.40 -21.19
C ALA A 519 4.61 -1.24 -22.37
N LEU A 520 4.30 -2.54 -22.39
CA LEU A 520 4.68 -3.48 -23.45
C LEU A 520 3.81 -3.34 -24.72
N SER A 521 2.70 -2.59 -24.66
CA SER A 521 1.66 -2.61 -25.68
C SER A 521 1.09 -4.02 -25.93
N ALA A 522 1.06 -4.87 -24.90
CA ALA A 522 0.63 -6.28 -24.92
C ALA A 522 -0.90 -6.37 -24.85
N LEU A 523 -1.56 -6.17 -26.01
CA LEU A 523 -3.02 -6.11 -26.13
C LEU A 523 -3.68 -7.46 -25.84
N ALA A 524 -3.09 -8.57 -26.29
CA ALA A 524 -3.67 -9.90 -26.10
C ALA A 524 -3.74 -10.26 -24.60
N LYS A 525 -2.65 -10.04 -23.87
CA LYS A 525 -2.60 -10.25 -22.41
C LYS A 525 -3.54 -9.29 -21.66
N GLY A 526 -3.62 -8.03 -22.09
CA GLY A 526 -4.58 -7.06 -21.56
C GLY A 526 -6.04 -7.51 -21.70
N LYS A 527 -6.41 -8.10 -22.85
CA LYS A 527 -7.76 -8.68 -23.07
C LYS A 527 -8.02 -9.90 -22.19
N GLU A 528 -7.04 -10.77 -21.98
CA GLU A 528 -7.15 -11.92 -21.05
C GLU A 528 -7.45 -11.45 -19.62
N ILE A 529 -6.70 -10.44 -19.15
CA ILE A 529 -6.89 -9.83 -17.82
C ILE A 529 -8.27 -9.16 -17.72
N HIS A 530 -8.72 -8.45 -18.77
CA HIS A 530 -10.05 -7.86 -18.80
C HIS A 530 -11.16 -8.93 -18.75
N ALA A 531 -11.02 -10.01 -19.49
CA ALA A 531 -11.95 -11.15 -19.43
C ALA A 531 -11.97 -11.81 -18.03
N TYR A 532 -10.82 -11.89 -17.35
CA TYR A 532 -10.73 -12.32 -15.97
C TYR A 532 -11.48 -11.36 -15.03
N ALA A 533 -11.26 -10.04 -15.18
CA ALA A 533 -11.94 -9.02 -14.37
C ALA A 533 -13.47 -9.10 -14.49
N ILE A 534 -14.00 -9.32 -15.71
CA ILE A 534 -15.44 -9.48 -15.94
C ILE A 534 -15.96 -10.74 -15.23
N ARG A 535 -15.30 -11.89 -15.42
CA ARG A 535 -15.73 -13.18 -14.83
C ARG A 535 -15.74 -13.18 -13.30
N HIS A 536 -14.88 -12.38 -12.67
CA HIS A 536 -14.77 -12.28 -11.21
C HIS A 536 -15.42 -11.02 -10.63
N LEU A 537 -16.21 -10.30 -11.42
CA LEU A 537 -16.93 -9.06 -11.03
C LEU A 537 -16.00 -7.93 -10.53
N LEU A 538 -14.73 -7.94 -10.94
CA LEU A 538 -13.73 -6.92 -10.59
C LEU A 538 -13.76 -5.73 -11.57
N ALA A 539 -14.40 -5.87 -12.73
CA ALA A 539 -14.47 -4.80 -13.73
C ALA A 539 -15.34 -3.61 -13.29
N SER A 540 -16.21 -3.80 -12.30
CA SER A 540 -17.02 -2.72 -11.71
C SER A 540 -16.24 -1.86 -10.68
N ASP A 541 -15.08 -2.28 -10.25
CA ASP A 541 -14.17 -1.50 -9.40
C ASP A 541 -13.61 -0.32 -10.21
N VAL A 542 -13.77 0.91 -9.68
CA VAL A 542 -13.36 2.15 -10.36
C VAL A 542 -11.87 2.17 -10.68
N ALA A 543 -11.04 1.62 -9.81
CA ALA A 543 -9.60 1.62 -10.00
C ALA A 543 -9.17 0.60 -11.08
N VAL A 544 -9.78 -0.60 -11.10
CA VAL A 544 -9.57 -1.60 -12.16
C VAL A 544 -10.09 -1.06 -13.49
N GLY A 545 -11.28 -0.45 -13.51
CA GLY A 545 -11.83 0.19 -14.70
C GLY A 545 -10.91 1.26 -15.26
N SER A 546 -10.38 2.14 -14.40
CA SER A 546 -9.42 3.19 -14.81
C SER A 546 -8.14 2.59 -15.41
N ALA A 547 -7.61 1.52 -14.80
CA ALA A 547 -6.43 0.82 -15.32
C ALA A 547 -6.69 0.11 -16.66
N LEU A 548 -7.90 -0.41 -16.87
CA LEU A 548 -8.31 -0.99 -18.16
C LEU A 548 -8.43 0.10 -19.24
N VAL A 549 -9.04 1.25 -18.91
CA VAL A 549 -9.13 2.40 -19.83
C VAL A 549 -7.72 2.83 -20.27
N ASP A 550 -6.77 2.98 -19.32
CA ASP A 550 -5.37 3.33 -19.60
C ASP A 550 -4.66 2.27 -20.46
N MET A 551 -4.84 0.99 -20.11
CA MET A 551 -4.23 -0.13 -20.84
C MET A 551 -4.68 -0.16 -22.30
N TYR A 552 -6.00 -0.09 -22.57
CA TYR A 552 -6.49 -0.09 -23.94
C TYR A 552 -6.04 1.13 -24.73
N ALA A 553 -6.05 2.32 -24.11
CA ALA A 553 -5.55 3.54 -24.74
C ALA A 553 -4.08 3.39 -25.12
N LYS A 554 -3.23 2.91 -24.21
CA LYS A 554 -1.78 2.71 -24.42
C LYS A 554 -1.42 1.50 -25.29
N CYS A 555 -2.38 0.61 -25.59
CA CYS A 555 -2.28 -0.42 -26.61
C CYS A 555 -2.81 0.02 -27.99
N GLY A 556 -3.16 1.30 -28.16
CA GLY A 556 -3.63 1.85 -29.42
C GLY A 556 -5.09 1.53 -29.78
N CYS A 557 -5.92 1.20 -28.80
CA CYS A 557 -7.31 0.81 -28.95
C CYS A 557 -8.25 1.82 -28.27
N LEU A 558 -8.26 3.06 -28.77
CA LEU A 558 -8.99 4.17 -28.15
C LEU A 558 -10.52 3.92 -28.06
N ASP A 559 -11.11 3.28 -29.10
CA ASP A 559 -12.54 3.01 -29.13
C ASP A 559 -12.96 2.00 -28.03
N ILE A 560 -12.12 0.98 -27.78
CA ILE A 560 -12.36 0.03 -26.67
C ILE A 560 -12.15 0.73 -25.33
N SER A 561 -11.13 1.58 -25.22
CA SER A 561 -10.88 2.39 -24.01
C SER A 561 -12.11 3.24 -23.67
N ARG A 562 -12.71 3.91 -24.67
CA ARG A 562 -13.95 4.68 -24.51
C ARG A 562 -15.13 3.80 -24.09
N ALA A 563 -15.31 2.64 -24.75
CA ALA A 563 -16.41 1.72 -24.43
C ALA A 563 -16.31 1.23 -22.96
N VAL A 564 -15.11 0.90 -22.48
CA VAL A 564 -14.89 0.52 -21.06
C VAL A 564 -15.27 1.68 -20.13
N PHE A 565 -14.82 2.91 -20.43
CA PHE A 565 -15.16 4.10 -19.67
C PHE A 565 -16.68 4.33 -19.59
N GLU A 566 -17.39 4.16 -20.71
CA GLU A 566 -18.84 4.36 -20.77
C GLU A 566 -19.62 3.30 -19.98
N GLN A 567 -19.09 2.07 -19.89
CA GLN A 567 -19.69 0.98 -19.14
C GLN A 567 -19.44 1.07 -17.62
N MET A 568 -18.49 1.90 -17.15
CA MET A 568 -18.20 2.05 -15.73
C MET A 568 -19.40 2.68 -15.00
N PRO A 569 -19.88 2.07 -13.90
CA PRO A 569 -21.03 2.59 -13.12
C PRO A 569 -20.70 3.89 -12.37
N MET A 570 -19.46 4.02 -11.93
CA MET A 570 -18.93 5.20 -11.23
C MET A 570 -17.62 5.64 -11.88
N ARG A 571 -17.40 6.96 -11.95
CA ARG A 571 -16.20 7.57 -12.52
C ARG A 571 -15.67 8.63 -11.58
N ASN A 572 -14.39 8.58 -11.26
CA ASN A 572 -13.70 9.58 -10.46
C ASN A 572 -12.80 10.47 -11.33
N VAL A 573 -12.16 11.46 -10.72
CA VAL A 573 -11.22 12.37 -11.42
C VAL A 573 -10.12 11.62 -12.17
N ILE A 574 -9.61 10.50 -11.62
CA ILE A 574 -8.53 9.72 -12.26
C ILE A 574 -9.03 9.10 -13.57
N THR A 575 -10.24 8.51 -13.58
CA THR A 575 -10.82 7.88 -14.76
C THR A 575 -11.00 8.89 -15.89
N TRP A 576 -11.49 10.11 -15.58
CA TRP A 576 -11.61 11.19 -16.55
C TRP A 576 -10.26 11.65 -17.08
N ASN A 577 -9.26 11.86 -16.20
CA ASN A 577 -7.93 12.29 -16.59
C ASN A 577 -7.25 11.28 -17.53
N VAL A 578 -7.40 9.99 -17.25
CA VAL A 578 -6.86 8.90 -18.08
C VAL A 578 -7.46 8.95 -19.49
N LEU A 579 -8.78 9.12 -19.61
CA LEU A 579 -9.43 9.17 -20.93
C LEU A 579 -9.08 10.46 -21.69
N ILE A 580 -9.06 11.62 -21.04
CA ILE A 580 -8.65 12.89 -21.65
C ILE A 580 -7.21 12.79 -22.18
N MET A 581 -6.29 12.24 -21.37
CA MET A 581 -4.90 12.01 -21.76
C MET A 581 -4.82 11.04 -22.93
N ALA A 582 -5.63 9.97 -22.92
CA ALA A 582 -5.69 9.00 -24.01
C ALA A 582 -6.07 9.67 -25.33
N TYR A 583 -7.10 10.49 -25.37
CA TYR A 583 -7.48 11.24 -26.57
C TYR A 583 -6.38 12.19 -27.03
N GLY A 584 -5.70 12.86 -26.09
CA GLY A 584 -4.54 13.69 -26.36
C GLY A 584 -3.38 12.93 -27.00
N MET A 585 -3.01 11.76 -26.44
CA MET A 585 -1.97 10.90 -27.00
C MET A 585 -2.28 10.40 -28.42
N HIS A 586 -3.55 10.21 -28.76
CA HIS A 586 -4.00 9.82 -30.09
C HIS A 586 -4.22 11.00 -31.06
N GLY A 587 -3.88 12.26 -30.64
CA GLY A 587 -3.98 13.46 -31.46
C GLY A 587 -5.44 13.96 -31.67
N ARG A 588 -6.37 13.51 -30.81
CA ARG A 588 -7.79 13.92 -30.85
C ARG A 588 -8.06 14.98 -29.79
N GLY A 589 -7.38 16.15 -29.89
CA GLY A 589 -7.48 17.21 -28.88
C GLY A 589 -8.84 17.85 -28.75
N LYS A 590 -9.62 17.97 -29.85
CA LYS A 590 -10.97 18.55 -29.81
C LYS A 590 -11.90 17.67 -28.97
N GLU A 591 -11.87 16.38 -29.20
CA GLU A 591 -12.65 15.43 -28.42
C GLU A 591 -12.16 15.35 -26.95
N ALA A 592 -10.88 15.56 -26.70
CA ALA A 592 -10.36 15.69 -25.33
C ALA A 592 -10.93 16.91 -24.60
N LEU A 593 -11.07 18.05 -25.29
CA LEU A 593 -11.74 19.24 -24.75
C LEU A 593 -13.24 19.01 -24.49
N GLU A 594 -13.95 18.33 -25.39
CA GLU A 594 -15.36 17.94 -25.17
C GLU A 594 -15.51 17.03 -23.95
N LEU A 595 -14.56 16.09 -23.74
CA LEU A 595 -14.54 15.24 -22.55
C LEU A 595 -14.30 16.07 -21.29
N PHE A 596 -13.39 17.03 -21.32
CA PHE A 596 -13.16 17.95 -20.21
C PHE A 596 -14.43 18.75 -19.87
N GLU A 597 -15.14 19.29 -20.86
CA GLU A 597 -16.41 19.98 -20.62
C GLU A 597 -17.46 19.06 -19.98
N ASN A 598 -17.53 17.80 -20.42
CA ASN A 598 -18.45 16.81 -19.85
C ASN A 598 -18.06 16.48 -18.40
N MET A 599 -16.77 16.35 -18.13
CA MET A 599 -16.24 16.20 -16.76
C MET A 599 -16.66 17.38 -15.87
N VAL A 600 -16.52 18.62 -16.34
CA VAL A 600 -16.94 19.83 -15.62
C VAL A 600 -18.44 19.82 -15.31
N LYS A 601 -19.27 19.38 -16.28
CA LYS A 601 -20.73 19.25 -16.08
C LYS A 601 -21.05 18.18 -15.02
N GLU A 602 -20.34 17.04 -15.05
CA GLU A 602 -20.51 15.97 -14.08
C GLU A 602 -20.00 16.38 -12.68
N GLY A 603 -18.88 17.10 -12.59
CA GLY A 603 -18.30 17.62 -11.36
C GLY A 603 -19.19 18.60 -10.59
N LYS A 604 -20.20 19.20 -11.24
CA LYS A 604 -21.25 19.98 -10.56
C LYS A 604 -22.23 19.09 -9.77
N ARG A 605 -22.37 17.83 -10.15
CA ARG A 605 -23.26 16.83 -9.53
C ARG A 605 -22.51 15.88 -8.61
N ASN A 606 -21.32 15.47 -9.02
CA ASN A 606 -20.44 14.53 -8.32
C ASN A 606 -19.11 15.20 -7.98
N LYS A 607 -18.84 15.41 -6.70
CA LYS A 607 -17.58 16.03 -6.24
C LYS A 607 -16.33 15.26 -6.67
N GLU A 608 -16.41 13.94 -6.78
CA GLU A 608 -15.29 13.07 -7.19
C GLU A 608 -14.86 13.26 -8.65
N ALA A 609 -15.70 13.87 -9.49
CA ALA A 609 -15.41 14.17 -10.88
C ALA A 609 -14.97 15.64 -11.12
N ARG A 610 -14.65 16.40 -10.06
CA ARG A 610 -14.19 17.79 -10.23
C ARG A 610 -12.78 17.83 -10.83
N PRO A 611 -12.54 18.74 -11.80
CA PRO A 611 -11.20 18.95 -12.35
C PRO A 611 -10.17 19.24 -11.27
N SER A 612 -8.99 18.62 -11.39
CA SER A 612 -7.82 18.79 -10.52
C SER A 612 -6.63 19.35 -11.32
N GLU A 613 -5.52 19.63 -10.65
CA GLU A 613 -4.26 20.00 -11.30
C GLU A 613 -3.87 19.02 -12.42
N VAL A 614 -3.97 17.70 -12.16
CA VAL A 614 -3.67 16.64 -13.14
C VAL A 614 -4.62 16.69 -14.35
N THR A 615 -5.86 17.13 -14.16
CA THR A 615 -6.82 17.29 -15.26
C THR A 615 -6.31 18.33 -16.27
N PHE A 616 -5.82 19.47 -15.78
CA PHE A 616 -5.29 20.51 -16.64
C PHE A 616 -4.00 20.09 -17.36
N ILE A 617 -3.12 19.31 -16.70
CA ILE A 617 -1.97 18.70 -17.37
C ILE A 617 -2.43 17.83 -18.55
N ALA A 618 -3.45 16.98 -18.35
CA ALA A 618 -3.97 16.11 -19.40
C ALA A 618 -4.58 16.91 -20.57
N VAL A 619 -5.34 17.97 -20.27
CA VAL A 619 -5.96 18.84 -21.27
C VAL A 619 -4.90 19.63 -22.05
N PHE A 620 -3.92 20.24 -21.37
CA PHE A 620 -2.87 21.02 -22.02
C PHE A 620 -1.96 20.13 -22.88
N ALA A 621 -1.65 18.91 -22.43
CA ALA A 621 -0.94 17.94 -23.25
C ALA A 621 -1.74 17.55 -24.51
N ALA A 622 -3.06 17.36 -24.39
CA ALA A 622 -3.93 17.09 -25.53
C ALA A 622 -3.97 18.25 -26.53
N CYS A 623 -4.03 19.48 -26.05
CA CYS A 623 -3.95 20.69 -26.86
C CYS A 623 -2.60 20.81 -27.57
N SER A 624 -1.49 20.57 -26.85
CA SER A 624 -0.14 20.57 -27.43
C SER A 624 0.01 19.57 -28.59
N HIS A 625 -0.53 18.36 -28.43
CA HIS A 625 -0.47 17.35 -29.48
C HIS A 625 -1.37 17.62 -30.68
N SER A 626 -2.34 18.54 -30.57
CA SER A 626 -3.38 18.80 -31.58
C SER A 626 -3.36 20.24 -32.13
N LYS A 627 -2.34 21.03 -31.79
CA LYS A 627 -2.14 22.42 -32.25
C LYS A 627 -3.28 23.39 -31.84
N LEU A 628 -3.90 23.15 -30.66
CA LEU A 628 -5.00 23.97 -30.15
C LEU A 628 -4.46 25.06 -29.22
N ILE A 629 -3.76 26.07 -29.80
CA ILE A 629 -3.00 27.08 -29.04
C ILE A 629 -3.95 28.04 -28.31
N THR A 630 -4.92 28.60 -29.01
CA THR A 630 -5.88 29.58 -28.48
C THR A 630 -6.71 29.03 -27.35
N GLU A 631 -7.24 27.83 -27.53
CA GLU A 631 -8.07 27.13 -26.54
C GLU A 631 -7.25 26.79 -25.28
N CYS A 632 -6.01 26.36 -25.46
CA CYS A 632 -5.13 26.04 -24.36
C CYS A 632 -4.77 27.26 -23.52
N LEU A 633 -4.36 28.36 -24.16
CA LEU A 633 -4.01 29.59 -23.46
C LEU A 633 -5.22 30.19 -22.74
N ASP A 634 -6.40 30.18 -23.36
CA ASP A 634 -7.64 30.64 -22.72
C ASP A 634 -7.92 29.82 -21.43
N LEU A 635 -7.83 28.51 -21.51
CA LEU A 635 -8.02 27.65 -20.34
C LEU A 635 -6.95 27.88 -19.27
N PHE A 636 -5.68 28.08 -19.65
CA PHE A 636 -4.61 28.35 -18.69
C PHE A 636 -4.85 29.63 -17.88
N TYR A 637 -5.26 30.71 -18.53
CA TYR A 637 -5.54 31.99 -17.84
C TYR A 637 -6.82 31.93 -16.98
N ARG A 638 -7.77 31.04 -17.33
CA ARG A 638 -9.04 30.88 -16.63
C ARG A 638 -9.01 29.84 -15.51
N MET A 639 -7.99 28.93 -15.47
CA MET A 639 -8.00 27.80 -14.55
C MET A 639 -8.10 28.21 -13.07
N LYS A 640 -7.42 29.27 -12.64
CA LYS A 640 -7.52 29.81 -11.28
C LYS A 640 -8.88 30.43 -11.01
N LYS A 641 -9.36 31.28 -11.92
CA LYS A 641 -10.58 32.07 -11.72
C LYS A 641 -11.85 31.21 -11.81
N ASP A 642 -11.94 30.31 -12.80
CA ASP A 642 -13.18 29.58 -13.11
C ASP A 642 -13.25 28.23 -12.39
N TYR A 643 -12.10 27.62 -12.10
CA TYR A 643 -12.03 26.26 -11.54
C TYR A 643 -11.35 26.20 -10.16
N GLY A 644 -10.75 27.30 -9.68
CA GLY A 644 -10.08 27.36 -8.37
C GLY A 644 -8.79 26.57 -8.30
N VAL A 645 -8.18 26.21 -9.45
CA VAL A 645 -6.93 25.44 -9.52
C VAL A 645 -5.77 26.39 -9.78
N GLU A 646 -4.79 26.40 -8.87
CA GLU A 646 -3.56 27.22 -9.02
C GLU A 646 -2.62 26.59 -10.05
N PRO A 647 -2.01 27.41 -10.94
CA PRO A 647 -1.00 26.93 -11.86
C PRO A 647 0.25 26.41 -11.14
N ILE A 648 0.64 25.17 -11.42
CA ILE A 648 1.88 24.53 -10.95
C ILE A 648 2.91 24.45 -12.09
N VAL A 649 4.15 24.09 -11.74
CA VAL A 649 5.30 24.00 -12.68
C VAL A 649 4.97 23.19 -13.94
N ASP A 650 4.27 22.06 -13.79
CA ASP A 650 3.95 21.17 -14.91
C ASP A 650 2.97 21.79 -15.91
N HIS A 651 2.07 22.68 -15.46
CA HIS A 651 1.19 23.43 -16.35
C HIS A 651 2.01 24.35 -17.26
N TYR A 652 2.97 25.10 -16.69
CA TYR A 652 3.87 25.93 -17.48
C TYR A 652 4.70 25.09 -18.46
N GLY A 653 5.18 23.91 -18.03
CA GLY A 653 5.90 22.97 -18.90
C GLY A 653 5.08 22.53 -20.12
N CYS A 654 3.76 22.27 -19.95
CA CYS A 654 2.85 21.94 -21.03
C CYS A 654 2.63 23.11 -21.99
N ILE A 655 2.51 24.35 -21.48
CA ILE A 655 2.36 25.54 -22.32
C ILE A 655 3.64 25.82 -23.09
N VAL A 656 4.81 25.67 -22.47
CA VAL A 656 6.11 25.79 -23.17
C VAL A 656 6.25 24.74 -24.29
N ASP A 657 5.83 23.49 -24.06
CA ASP A 657 5.82 22.44 -25.11
C ASP A 657 4.86 22.79 -26.25
N LEU A 658 3.69 23.36 -25.94
CA LEU A 658 2.71 23.82 -26.94
C LEU A 658 3.29 24.92 -27.82
N LEU A 659 3.80 26.02 -27.20
CA LEU A 659 4.39 27.14 -27.91
C LEU A 659 5.61 26.71 -28.72
N GLY A 660 6.47 25.86 -28.13
CA GLY A 660 7.64 25.31 -28.79
C GLY A 660 7.31 24.47 -30.03
N ARG A 661 6.28 23.62 -29.98
CA ARG A 661 5.79 22.85 -31.14
C ARG A 661 5.18 23.76 -32.23
N ALA A 662 4.57 24.87 -31.82
CA ALA A 662 4.03 25.86 -32.74
C ALA A 662 5.06 26.72 -33.44
N GLY A 663 6.33 26.63 -33.03
CA GLY A 663 7.45 27.47 -33.57
C GLY A 663 7.62 28.80 -32.85
N GLN A 664 6.83 29.04 -31.80
CA GLN A 664 6.88 30.27 -30.99
C GLN A 664 7.94 30.13 -29.88
N VAL A 665 9.21 29.94 -30.28
CA VAL A 665 10.31 29.63 -29.35
C VAL A 665 10.63 30.81 -28.42
N GLU A 666 10.55 32.04 -28.92
CA GLU A 666 10.81 33.26 -28.18
C GLU A 666 9.73 33.47 -27.09
N GLU A 667 8.46 33.33 -27.44
CA GLU A 667 7.35 33.42 -26.47
C GLU A 667 7.44 32.35 -25.38
N ALA A 668 7.85 31.12 -25.77
CA ALA A 668 8.09 30.02 -24.82
C ALA A 668 9.24 30.37 -23.84
N TYR A 669 10.33 30.99 -24.35
CA TYR A 669 11.45 31.46 -23.53
C TYR A 669 11.02 32.58 -22.57
N GLN A 670 10.26 33.57 -23.06
CA GLN A 670 9.71 34.64 -22.23
C GLN A 670 8.80 34.10 -21.12
N LEU A 671 7.95 33.13 -21.44
CA LEU A 671 7.08 32.49 -20.43
C LEU A 671 7.90 31.87 -19.29
N ILE A 672 8.99 31.18 -19.58
CA ILE A 672 9.87 30.59 -18.54
C ILE A 672 10.44 31.66 -17.63
N ASN A 673 10.82 32.82 -18.19
CA ASN A 673 11.37 33.95 -17.42
C ASN A 673 10.32 34.58 -16.49
N THR A 674 9.02 34.54 -16.86
CA THR A 674 7.92 35.04 -16.03
C THR A 674 7.45 34.08 -14.97
N MET A 675 7.89 32.80 -14.98
CA MET A 675 7.57 31.82 -13.94
C MET A 675 8.10 32.26 -12.57
N PRO A 676 7.36 32.01 -11.47
CA PRO A 676 7.83 32.29 -10.12
C PRO A 676 9.23 31.74 -9.84
N SER A 677 10.00 32.47 -9.04
CA SER A 677 11.42 32.15 -8.78
C SER A 677 11.62 30.88 -7.93
N ASP A 678 10.64 30.52 -7.16
CA ASP A 678 10.58 29.35 -6.29
C ASP A 678 10.26 28.04 -7.05
N PHE A 679 9.86 28.15 -8.33
CA PHE A 679 9.55 26.99 -9.16
C PHE A 679 10.83 26.34 -9.71
N ASN A 680 10.88 24.99 -9.65
CA ASN A 680 11.88 24.22 -10.37
C ASN A 680 11.55 24.22 -11.88
N LYS A 681 12.24 25.02 -12.65
CA LYS A 681 11.97 25.24 -14.09
C LYS A 681 12.51 24.14 -15.02
N THR A 682 13.02 23.02 -14.48
CA THR A 682 13.70 21.95 -15.27
C THR A 682 12.82 21.39 -16.38
N SER A 683 11.53 21.07 -16.10
CA SER A 683 10.63 20.52 -17.10
C SER A 683 10.34 21.49 -18.24
N ALA A 684 10.21 22.78 -17.94
CA ALA A 684 10.00 23.84 -18.92
C ALA A 684 11.24 24.04 -19.81
N TRP A 685 12.45 24.09 -19.22
CA TRP A 685 13.70 24.16 -19.98
C TRP A 685 13.91 22.92 -20.87
N SER A 686 13.55 21.74 -20.40
CA SER A 686 13.64 20.50 -21.20
C SER A 686 12.69 20.51 -22.40
N SER A 687 11.49 21.05 -22.23
CA SER A 687 10.52 21.24 -23.33
C SER A 687 11.02 22.26 -24.35
N LEU A 688 11.59 23.38 -23.89
CA LEU A 688 12.17 24.42 -24.74
C LEU A 688 13.39 23.90 -25.52
N LEU A 689 14.29 23.13 -24.88
CA LEU A 689 15.45 22.54 -25.55
C LEU A 689 14.99 21.57 -26.67
N GLY A 690 13.92 20.81 -26.41
CA GLY A 690 13.28 19.94 -27.41
C GLY A 690 12.73 20.72 -28.61
N ALA A 691 12.12 21.89 -28.38
CA ALA A 691 11.62 22.79 -29.40
C ALA A 691 12.76 23.42 -30.22
N CYS A 692 13.82 23.89 -29.57
CA CYS A 692 15.02 24.46 -30.23
C CYS A 692 15.66 23.45 -31.20
N ARG A 693 15.65 22.16 -30.88
CA ARG A 693 16.12 21.10 -31.81
C ARG A 693 15.26 21.02 -33.07
N VAL A 694 13.92 21.13 -32.94
CA VAL A 694 13.01 21.03 -34.09
C VAL A 694 13.12 22.25 -34.99
N HIS A 695 13.23 23.44 -34.39
CA HIS A 695 13.27 24.73 -35.11
C HIS A 695 14.68 25.26 -35.39
N LYS A 696 15.70 24.46 -35.06
CA LYS A 696 17.14 24.78 -35.28
C LYS A 696 17.58 26.10 -34.66
N ASN A 697 16.98 26.45 -33.49
CA ASN A 697 17.38 27.68 -32.78
C ASN A 697 18.54 27.33 -31.83
N VAL A 698 19.78 27.77 -32.24
CA VAL A 698 21.00 27.45 -31.48
C VAL A 698 21.08 28.30 -30.22
N GLU A 699 20.82 29.62 -30.33
CA GLU A 699 21.03 30.59 -29.24
C GLU A 699 20.16 30.25 -27.99
N ILE A 700 18.86 30.08 -28.17
CA ILE A 700 17.97 29.70 -27.05
C ILE A 700 18.22 28.25 -26.62
N GLY A 701 18.64 27.37 -27.52
CA GLY A 701 19.03 26.01 -27.25
C GLY A 701 20.20 25.88 -26.28
N GLU A 702 21.23 26.72 -26.46
CA GLU A 702 22.40 26.84 -25.55
C GLU A 702 21.95 27.27 -24.15
N ILE A 703 21.18 28.34 -24.07
CA ILE A 703 20.68 28.87 -22.78
C ILE A 703 19.86 27.79 -22.04
N ALA A 704 18.97 27.08 -22.75
CA ALA A 704 18.16 26.05 -22.17
C ALA A 704 19.01 24.85 -21.67
N ALA A 705 20.01 24.46 -22.47
CA ALA A 705 20.89 23.35 -22.11
C ALA A 705 21.79 23.70 -20.92
N GLU A 706 22.34 24.91 -20.85
CA GLU A 706 23.17 25.35 -19.72
C GLU A 706 22.39 25.33 -18.41
N ASN A 707 21.16 25.85 -18.40
CA ASN A 707 20.28 25.80 -17.22
C ASN A 707 20.00 24.37 -16.79
N LEU A 708 19.75 23.44 -17.72
CA LEU A 708 19.51 22.03 -17.42
C LEU A 708 20.75 21.32 -16.87
N LEU A 709 21.90 21.54 -17.50
CA LEU A 709 23.15 20.88 -17.11
C LEU A 709 23.70 21.36 -15.76
N GLN A 710 23.33 22.59 -15.31
CA GLN A 710 23.63 23.05 -13.97
C GLN A 710 22.84 22.29 -12.90
N VAL A 711 21.58 21.96 -13.18
CA VAL A 711 20.68 21.30 -12.23
C VAL A 711 20.78 19.76 -12.31
N GLU A 712 20.86 19.22 -13.53
CA GLU A 712 20.84 17.78 -13.82
C GLU A 712 22.01 17.35 -14.71
N PRO A 713 23.26 17.39 -14.24
CA PRO A 713 24.44 17.09 -15.06
C PRO A 713 24.54 15.61 -15.50
N ASN A 714 23.77 14.72 -14.88
CA ASN A 714 23.82 13.26 -15.14
C ASN A 714 22.75 12.77 -16.14
N VAL A 715 21.96 13.67 -16.73
CA VAL A 715 20.87 13.31 -17.65
C VAL A 715 21.35 13.33 -19.11
N ALA A 716 21.48 12.15 -19.72
CA ALA A 716 22.02 11.99 -21.08
C ALA A 716 21.24 12.77 -22.15
N SER A 717 19.92 12.94 -22.01
CA SER A 717 19.08 13.61 -23.01
C SER A 717 19.47 15.05 -23.24
N HIS A 718 19.95 15.79 -22.22
CA HIS A 718 20.33 17.19 -22.32
C HIS A 718 21.56 17.35 -23.24
N TYR A 719 22.60 16.54 -23.03
CA TYR A 719 23.78 16.50 -23.89
C TYR A 719 23.45 16.10 -25.31
N VAL A 720 22.63 15.08 -25.49
CA VAL A 720 22.26 14.55 -26.81
C VAL A 720 21.44 15.56 -27.59
N LEU A 721 20.50 16.27 -26.97
CA LEU A 721 19.69 17.28 -27.65
C LEU A 721 20.56 18.49 -28.07
N LEU A 722 21.43 18.99 -27.18
CA LEU A 722 22.35 20.10 -27.51
C LEU A 722 23.32 19.71 -28.64
N SER A 723 23.95 18.53 -28.56
CA SER A 723 24.82 18.02 -29.64
C SER A 723 24.06 17.91 -30.97
N ASN A 724 22.77 17.50 -30.94
CA ASN A 724 21.94 17.42 -32.13
C ASN A 724 21.57 18.79 -32.69
N ILE A 725 21.39 19.82 -31.86
CA ILE A 725 21.16 21.22 -32.28
C ILE A 725 22.40 21.71 -33.06
N TYR A 726 23.59 21.54 -32.47
CA TYR A 726 24.85 21.93 -33.13
C TYR A 726 25.07 21.17 -34.44
N SER A 727 24.89 19.85 -34.45
CA SER A 727 25.01 19.03 -35.66
C SER A 727 24.06 19.47 -36.77
N SER A 728 22.80 19.84 -36.43
CA SER A 728 21.81 20.35 -37.39
C SER A 728 22.13 21.74 -37.93
N ALA A 729 22.96 22.49 -37.23
CA ALA A 729 23.48 23.82 -37.65
C ALA A 729 24.83 23.74 -38.39
N GLY A 730 25.39 22.51 -38.51
CA GLY A 730 26.70 22.31 -39.13
C GLY A 730 27.91 22.61 -38.22
N LEU A 731 27.65 22.83 -36.93
CA LEU A 731 28.66 23.11 -35.89
C LEU A 731 29.18 21.80 -35.31
N TRP A 732 30.02 21.12 -36.08
CA TRP A 732 30.48 19.73 -35.76
C TRP A 732 31.45 19.67 -34.57
N ASP A 733 32.33 20.71 -34.43
CA ASP A 733 33.31 20.76 -33.35
C ASP A 733 32.60 20.93 -31.98
N GLU A 734 31.62 21.83 -31.89
CA GLU A 734 30.80 22.04 -30.70
C GLU A 734 29.99 20.79 -30.36
N ALA A 735 29.45 20.12 -31.37
CA ALA A 735 28.74 18.88 -31.20
C ALA A 735 29.64 17.77 -30.61
N MET A 736 30.89 17.69 -31.06
CA MET A 736 31.86 16.73 -30.52
C MET A 736 32.28 17.09 -29.10
N ASP A 737 32.46 18.35 -28.78
CA ASP A 737 32.81 18.82 -27.45
C ASP A 737 31.73 18.47 -26.42
N VAL A 738 30.46 18.69 -26.74
CA VAL A 738 29.32 18.26 -25.88
C VAL A 738 29.34 16.75 -25.67
N ARG A 739 29.64 15.95 -26.71
CA ARG A 739 29.72 14.47 -26.60
C ARG A 739 30.93 14.02 -25.77
N ARG A 740 32.03 14.71 -25.85
CA ARG A 740 33.21 14.48 -25.00
C ARG A 740 32.88 14.76 -23.54
N ARG A 741 32.28 15.92 -23.24
CA ARG A 741 31.84 16.29 -21.89
C ARG A 741 30.88 15.25 -21.30
N MET A 742 29.93 14.79 -22.09
CA MET A 742 29.00 13.71 -21.68
C MET A 742 29.75 12.44 -21.26
N LYS A 743 30.77 12.04 -22.04
CA LYS A 743 31.59 10.84 -21.76
C LYS A 743 32.44 11.01 -20.51
N GLU A 744 33.06 12.22 -20.33
CA GLU A 744 33.84 12.55 -19.14
C GLU A 744 33.00 12.48 -17.84
N MET A 745 31.74 12.88 -17.91
CA MET A 745 30.78 12.75 -16.81
C MET A 745 30.29 11.30 -16.59
N GLY A 746 30.74 10.32 -17.38
CA GLY A 746 30.33 8.94 -17.28
C GLY A 746 28.90 8.66 -17.72
N VAL A 747 28.24 9.62 -18.35
CA VAL A 747 26.82 9.51 -18.76
C VAL A 747 26.72 8.74 -20.08
N ARG A 748 25.85 7.74 -20.13
CA ARG A 748 25.64 6.91 -21.34
C ARG A 748 24.23 7.13 -21.91
N LYS A 749 24.16 7.22 -23.23
CA LYS A 749 22.89 7.28 -23.97
C LYS A 749 22.24 5.89 -24.02
N GLU A 750 20.93 5.81 -23.69
CA GLU A 750 20.17 4.61 -23.95
C GLU A 750 19.97 4.39 -25.47
N PRO A 751 20.13 3.16 -25.98
CA PRO A 751 19.88 2.85 -27.38
C PRO A 751 18.39 2.94 -27.73
N GLY A 752 18.10 3.35 -28.98
CA GLY A 752 16.74 3.31 -29.51
C GLY A 752 16.27 1.87 -29.68
N CYS A 753 15.16 1.53 -29.02
CA CYS A 753 14.56 0.20 -29.05
C CYS A 753 13.11 0.30 -29.49
N SER A 754 12.69 -0.61 -30.38
CA SER A 754 11.28 -0.82 -30.74
C SER A 754 10.87 -2.25 -30.43
N TRP A 755 9.59 -2.46 -30.10
CA TRP A 755 9.06 -3.79 -29.79
C TRP A 755 7.66 -4.00 -30.35
N ILE A 756 7.34 -5.27 -30.58
CA ILE A 756 6.05 -5.74 -31.11
C ILE A 756 5.64 -7.00 -30.36
N GLU A 757 4.36 -7.13 -30.01
CA GLU A 757 3.76 -8.35 -29.48
C GLU A 757 3.42 -9.31 -30.62
N PHE A 758 3.91 -10.54 -30.53
CA PHE A 758 3.54 -11.62 -31.44
C PHE A 758 3.40 -12.95 -30.68
N GLY A 759 2.24 -13.55 -30.76
CA GLY A 759 1.93 -14.73 -29.94
C GLY A 759 1.86 -14.37 -28.46
N GLU A 760 2.63 -15.07 -27.64
CA GLU A 760 2.74 -14.82 -26.19
C GLU A 760 3.99 -14.01 -25.80
N GLU A 761 4.82 -13.61 -26.78
CA GLU A 761 6.10 -12.97 -26.56
C GLU A 761 6.13 -11.54 -27.10
N VAL A 762 6.99 -10.72 -26.48
CA VAL A 762 7.31 -9.36 -26.96
C VAL A 762 8.69 -9.37 -27.57
N HIS A 763 8.76 -9.20 -28.90
CA HIS A 763 10.00 -9.15 -29.68
C HIS A 763 10.58 -7.74 -29.65
N LYS A 764 11.85 -7.60 -29.26
CA LYS A 764 12.57 -6.32 -29.18
C LYS A 764 13.59 -6.19 -30.30
N PHE A 765 13.70 -4.99 -30.87
CA PHE A 765 14.63 -4.67 -31.96
C PHE A 765 15.43 -3.41 -31.58
N LEU A 766 16.74 -3.49 -31.72
CA LEU A 766 17.67 -2.36 -31.59
C LEU A 766 18.14 -1.93 -32.97
N ALA A 767 18.49 -0.68 -33.15
CA ALA A 767 19.02 -0.19 -34.40
C ALA A 767 20.39 -0.86 -34.70
N GLY A 768 20.50 -1.51 -35.85
CA GLY A 768 21.73 -2.20 -36.28
C GLY A 768 22.07 -3.49 -35.54
N ASP A 769 21.13 -4.07 -34.76
CA ASP A 769 21.34 -5.32 -34.01
C ASP A 769 20.88 -6.54 -34.84
N GLY A 770 21.79 -7.47 -35.05
CA GLY A 770 21.54 -8.74 -35.72
C GLY A 770 21.20 -9.91 -34.77
N SER A 771 20.94 -9.65 -33.49
CA SER A 771 20.78 -10.68 -32.47
C SER A 771 19.45 -11.46 -32.57
N HIS A 772 18.44 -10.89 -33.23
CA HIS A 772 17.13 -11.54 -33.35
C HIS A 772 17.21 -12.80 -34.22
N PRO A 773 16.56 -13.93 -33.83
CA PRO A 773 16.62 -15.21 -34.59
C PRO A 773 16.23 -15.14 -36.07
N GLN A 774 15.40 -14.17 -36.46
CA GLN A 774 14.96 -13.93 -37.84
C GLN A 774 15.71 -12.76 -38.50
N SER A 775 16.85 -12.33 -37.99
CA SER A 775 17.58 -11.13 -38.48
C SER A 775 17.86 -11.16 -39.96
N GLU A 776 18.39 -12.29 -40.51
CA GLU A 776 18.70 -12.43 -41.94
C GLU A 776 17.46 -12.25 -42.81
N LYS A 777 16.34 -12.91 -42.44
CA LYS A 777 15.07 -12.80 -43.18
C LYS A 777 14.52 -11.38 -43.15
N LEU A 778 14.70 -10.69 -42.00
CA LEU A 778 14.24 -9.31 -41.85
C LEU A 778 15.03 -8.34 -42.72
N HIS A 779 16.36 -8.52 -42.82
CA HIS A 779 17.21 -7.69 -43.69
C HIS A 779 16.88 -7.88 -45.16
N GLU A 780 16.79 -9.13 -45.61
CA GLU A 780 16.38 -9.46 -47.01
C GLU A 780 15.00 -8.87 -47.33
N PHE A 781 14.02 -9.00 -46.37
CA PHE A 781 12.69 -8.42 -46.56
C PHE A 781 12.72 -6.91 -46.63
N LEU A 782 13.51 -6.23 -45.78
CA LEU A 782 13.64 -4.77 -45.75
C LEU A 782 14.28 -4.23 -47.01
N GLU A 783 15.29 -4.91 -47.60
CA GLU A 783 15.87 -4.54 -48.88
C GLU A 783 14.84 -4.57 -50.00
N ASN A 784 14.06 -5.67 -50.10
CA ASN A 784 12.97 -5.80 -51.06
C ASN A 784 11.87 -4.74 -50.84
N LEU A 785 11.53 -4.47 -49.58
CA LEU A 785 10.56 -3.43 -49.18
C LEU A 785 11.07 -2.03 -49.56
N SER A 786 12.34 -1.74 -49.35
CA SER A 786 12.97 -0.46 -49.69
C SER A 786 12.84 -0.14 -51.17
N VAL A 787 13.09 -1.14 -52.07
CA VAL A 787 12.91 -0.99 -53.52
C VAL A 787 11.44 -0.66 -53.85
N ARG A 788 10.49 -1.32 -53.23
CA ARG A 788 9.06 -1.06 -53.42
C ARG A 788 8.66 0.33 -52.91
N MET A 789 9.23 0.76 -51.78
CA MET A 789 8.98 2.09 -51.19
C MET A 789 9.51 3.19 -52.10
N LYS A 790 10.73 3.08 -52.62
CA LYS A 790 11.32 4.05 -53.58
C LYS A 790 10.48 4.14 -54.87
N LYS A 791 9.94 3.00 -55.39
CA LYS A 791 8.99 2.99 -56.51
C LYS A 791 7.66 3.67 -56.18
N ALA A 792 7.22 3.63 -54.93
CA ALA A 792 6.00 4.28 -54.47
C ALA A 792 6.18 5.78 -54.10
N GLY A 793 7.37 6.35 -54.34
CA GLY A 793 7.68 7.76 -54.14
C GLY A 793 8.31 8.09 -52.78
N TYR A 794 8.78 7.09 -52.02
CA TYR A 794 9.51 7.36 -50.79
C TYR A 794 10.94 7.82 -51.09
N VAL A 795 11.32 8.92 -50.46
CA VAL A 795 12.67 9.48 -50.45
C VAL A 795 13.21 9.42 -49.03
N PRO A 796 14.34 8.75 -48.75
CA PRO A 796 14.97 8.75 -47.45
C PRO A 796 15.32 10.15 -46.97
N ASP A 797 14.94 10.49 -45.74
CA ASP A 797 15.31 11.78 -45.12
C ASP A 797 16.63 11.62 -44.37
N THR A 798 17.74 11.80 -45.11
CA THR A 798 19.12 11.71 -44.60
C THR A 798 19.46 12.79 -43.56
N SER A 799 18.68 13.87 -43.45
CA SER A 799 18.82 14.87 -42.39
C SER A 799 18.59 14.32 -40.99
N CYS A 800 17.92 13.14 -40.89
CA CYS A 800 17.75 12.43 -39.62
C CYS A 800 19.04 11.75 -39.11
N VAL A 801 20.04 11.54 -39.97
CA VAL A 801 21.33 10.96 -39.61
C VAL A 801 22.33 12.07 -39.31
N LEU A 802 22.55 12.31 -38.04
CA LEU A 802 23.44 13.38 -37.55
C LEU A 802 24.88 12.84 -37.37
N HIS A 803 25.38 12.15 -38.40
CA HIS A 803 26.75 11.65 -38.51
C HIS A 803 27.39 12.27 -39.77
N ASP A 804 28.66 12.65 -39.66
CA ASP A 804 29.44 13.17 -40.79
C ASP A 804 29.96 12.00 -41.65
N VAL A 805 29.07 11.46 -42.49
CA VAL A 805 29.32 10.36 -43.44
C VAL A 805 28.60 10.67 -44.75
N ASP A 806 28.98 9.96 -45.82
CA ASP A 806 28.39 10.16 -47.13
C ASP A 806 26.90 9.78 -47.18
N GLU A 807 26.20 10.23 -48.22
CA GLU A 807 24.75 10.03 -48.35
C GLU A 807 24.34 8.55 -48.48
N GLU A 808 25.17 7.73 -49.10
CA GLU A 808 24.92 6.28 -49.25
C GLU A 808 25.01 5.54 -47.91
N ALA A 809 26.00 5.89 -47.10
CA ALA A 809 26.12 5.39 -45.73
C ALA A 809 24.95 5.88 -44.83
N LYS A 810 24.50 7.12 -45.02
CA LYS A 810 23.28 7.62 -44.28
C LYS A 810 22.04 6.84 -44.65
N GLU A 811 21.80 6.56 -45.92
CA GLU A 811 20.65 5.74 -46.35
C GLU A 811 20.73 4.30 -45.77
N THR A 812 21.92 3.72 -45.73
CA THR A 812 22.13 2.39 -45.15
C THR A 812 21.80 2.38 -43.65
N LEU A 813 22.24 3.38 -42.90
CA LEU A 813 21.93 3.55 -41.47
C LEU A 813 20.41 3.71 -41.21
N LEU A 814 19.70 4.44 -42.07
CA LEU A 814 18.25 4.61 -41.99
C LEU A 814 17.47 3.30 -42.21
N CYS A 815 17.97 2.41 -43.06
CA CYS A 815 17.31 1.11 -43.29
C CYS A 815 17.29 0.24 -42.04
N GLY A 816 18.34 0.30 -41.21
CA GLY A 816 18.49 -0.48 -39.98
C GLY A 816 17.79 0.07 -38.75
N HIS A 817 16.94 1.11 -38.87
CA HIS A 817 16.23 1.63 -37.74
C HIS A 817 15.26 0.64 -37.09
N SER A 818 15.22 0.59 -35.77
CA SER A 818 14.46 -0.38 -34.97
C SER A 818 12.98 -0.43 -35.33
N GLU A 819 12.37 0.71 -35.70
CA GLU A 819 10.97 0.79 -36.13
C GLU A 819 10.72 0.02 -37.42
N LYS A 820 11.61 0.16 -38.41
CA LYS A 820 11.48 -0.53 -39.70
C LYS A 820 11.63 -2.03 -39.49
N LEU A 821 12.57 -2.47 -38.63
CA LEU A 821 12.73 -3.90 -38.27
C LEU A 821 11.47 -4.45 -37.58
N ALA A 822 10.91 -3.75 -36.61
CA ALA A 822 9.69 -4.16 -35.94
C ALA A 822 8.46 -4.22 -36.86
N ILE A 823 8.31 -3.23 -37.77
CA ILE A 823 7.23 -3.24 -38.77
C ILE A 823 7.40 -4.40 -39.73
N ALA A 824 8.63 -4.65 -40.24
CA ALA A 824 8.94 -5.77 -41.13
C ALA A 824 8.63 -7.12 -40.47
N PHE A 825 9.02 -7.30 -39.22
CA PHE A 825 8.68 -8.47 -38.41
C PHE A 825 7.16 -8.67 -38.32
N GLY A 826 6.41 -7.61 -38.05
CA GLY A 826 4.95 -7.64 -38.02
C GLY A 826 4.34 -8.05 -39.37
N ILE A 827 4.86 -7.55 -40.48
CA ILE A 827 4.37 -7.91 -41.81
C ILE A 827 4.61 -9.39 -42.11
N LEU A 828 5.80 -9.90 -41.81
CA LEU A 828 6.20 -11.27 -42.09
C LEU A 828 5.46 -12.34 -41.27
N ASN A 829 5.18 -12.02 -40.00
CA ASN A 829 4.72 -13.03 -39.03
C ASN A 829 3.21 -12.94 -38.70
N THR A 830 2.49 -11.93 -39.21
CA THR A 830 1.06 -11.79 -38.95
C THR A 830 0.21 -11.86 -40.24
N PRO A 831 -1.02 -12.40 -40.20
CA PRO A 831 -1.85 -12.51 -41.37
C PRO A 831 -2.12 -11.17 -42.08
N PRO A 832 -2.33 -11.16 -43.40
CA PRO A 832 -2.76 -9.95 -44.14
C PRO A 832 -4.01 -9.30 -43.50
N GLY A 833 -4.06 -7.98 -43.53
CA GLY A 833 -5.20 -7.21 -42.97
C GLY A 833 -5.16 -6.98 -41.45
N THR A 834 -4.28 -7.67 -40.70
CA THR A 834 -4.14 -7.40 -39.25
C THR A 834 -3.39 -6.11 -39.03
N THR A 835 -3.82 -5.32 -38.00
CA THR A 835 -3.14 -4.09 -37.58
C THR A 835 -1.78 -4.43 -36.93
N ILE A 836 -0.72 -3.77 -37.39
CA ILE A 836 0.65 -3.92 -36.84
C ILE A 836 0.82 -2.86 -35.75
N ARG A 837 1.14 -3.31 -34.51
CA ARG A 837 1.33 -2.41 -33.37
C ARG A 837 2.77 -2.46 -32.90
N VAL A 838 3.47 -1.32 -33.03
CA VAL A 838 4.87 -1.16 -32.66
C VAL A 838 4.96 -0.09 -31.56
N ALA A 839 5.74 -0.36 -30.53
CA ALA A 839 6.08 0.65 -29.52
C ALA A 839 7.59 0.96 -29.55
N LYS A 840 7.95 2.18 -29.16
CA LYS A 840 9.32 2.70 -29.17
C LYS A 840 9.63 3.49 -27.90
N ASN A 841 10.86 3.35 -27.39
CA ASN A 841 11.35 4.09 -26.21
C ASN A 841 11.82 5.52 -26.53
N LEU A 842 11.90 5.91 -27.78
CA LEU A 842 12.31 7.24 -28.23
C LEU A 842 11.25 7.83 -29.18
N ARG A 843 11.33 9.13 -29.44
CA ARG A 843 10.51 9.79 -30.45
C ARG A 843 10.84 9.24 -31.86
N VAL A 844 9.82 9.07 -32.69
CA VAL A 844 9.97 8.63 -34.08
C VAL A 844 10.69 9.70 -34.88
N CYS A 845 11.65 9.33 -35.74
CA CYS A 845 12.29 10.29 -36.64
C CYS A 845 11.42 10.52 -37.88
N ASN A 846 11.65 11.65 -38.58
CA ASN A 846 10.90 12.01 -39.78
C ASN A 846 10.95 10.94 -40.85
N ASP A 847 12.12 10.32 -41.02
CA ASP A 847 12.32 9.25 -41.99
C ASP A 847 11.48 7.99 -41.70
N CYS A 848 11.52 7.49 -40.44
CA CYS A 848 10.69 6.34 -40.04
C CYS A 848 9.19 6.65 -40.12
N HIS A 849 8.78 7.90 -39.84
CA HIS A 849 7.40 8.34 -39.99
C HIS A 849 6.96 8.33 -41.46
N ALA A 850 7.79 8.89 -42.36
CA ALA A 850 7.53 8.87 -43.80
C ALA A 850 7.51 7.43 -44.37
N ALA A 851 8.48 6.60 -43.93
CA ALA A 851 8.53 5.18 -44.31
C ALA A 851 7.24 4.44 -43.88
N ALA A 852 6.77 4.60 -42.66
CA ALA A 852 5.57 3.94 -42.15
C ALA A 852 4.29 4.37 -42.93
N LYS A 853 4.19 5.65 -43.36
CA LYS A 853 3.10 6.12 -44.24
C LYS A 853 3.10 5.32 -45.55
N VAL A 854 4.25 5.26 -46.21
CA VAL A 854 4.38 4.57 -47.53
C VAL A 854 4.20 3.04 -47.38
N ILE A 855 4.74 2.44 -46.33
CA ILE A 855 4.56 1.01 -46.02
C ILE A 855 3.07 0.71 -45.84
N SER A 856 2.34 1.50 -45.06
CA SER A 856 0.90 1.29 -44.81
C SER A 856 0.07 1.24 -46.12
N LYS A 857 0.46 2.05 -47.13
CA LYS A 857 -0.14 2.04 -48.47
C LYS A 857 0.25 0.83 -49.27
N ILE A 858 1.56 0.41 -49.25
CA ILE A 858 2.07 -0.71 -50.04
C ILE A 858 1.51 -2.07 -49.59
N VAL A 859 1.37 -2.26 -48.27
CA VAL A 859 0.91 -3.51 -47.67
C VAL A 859 -0.60 -3.54 -47.38
N ASP A 860 -1.30 -2.45 -47.63
CA ASP A 860 -2.73 -2.26 -47.33
C ASP A 860 -3.10 -2.68 -45.90
N ARG A 861 -2.29 -2.20 -44.94
CA ARG A 861 -2.46 -2.51 -43.51
C ARG A 861 -2.36 -1.26 -42.67
N GLU A 862 -3.13 -1.23 -41.62
CA GLU A 862 -2.97 -0.21 -40.58
C GLU A 862 -1.70 -0.51 -39.74
N ILE A 863 -0.88 0.50 -39.57
CA ILE A 863 0.30 0.46 -38.67
C ILE A 863 0.04 1.47 -37.54
N VAL A 864 0.05 1.00 -36.29
CA VAL A 864 -0.07 1.82 -35.11
C VAL A 864 1.31 1.87 -34.45
N LEU A 865 1.96 3.04 -34.46
CA LEU A 865 3.24 3.23 -33.85
C LEU A 865 3.08 4.16 -32.64
N ARG A 866 3.48 3.67 -31.47
CA ARG A 866 3.51 4.43 -30.22
C ARG A 866 4.95 4.84 -29.92
N ASP A 867 5.18 6.12 -29.81
CA ASP A 867 6.42 6.66 -29.25
C ASP A 867 6.25 7.06 -27.76
N VAL A 868 7.23 7.72 -27.17
CA VAL A 868 7.21 8.12 -25.75
C VAL A 868 6.04 9.07 -25.42
N ARG A 869 5.58 9.85 -26.40
CA ARG A 869 4.62 10.95 -26.17
C ARG A 869 3.25 10.75 -26.79
N ARG A 870 3.16 10.03 -27.95
CA ARG A 870 1.93 9.94 -28.71
C ARG A 870 1.82 8.69 -29.55
N PHE A 871 0.64 8.50 -30.15
CA PHE A 871 0.36 7.50 -31.19
C PHE A 871 0.36 8.09 -32.58
N HIS A 872 0.85 7.31 -33.55
CA HIS A 872 0.79 7.54 -34.97
C HIS A 872 0.02 6.39 -35.61
N HIS A 873 -1.18 6.68 -36.14
CA HIS A 873 -1.98 5.70 -36.88
C HIS A 873 -1.75 5.93 -38.34
N PHE A 874 -1.06 5.01 -39.00
CA PHE A 874 -0.78 5.05 -40.43
C PHE A 874 -1.78 4.16 -41.18
N LYS A 875 -2.53 4.72 -42.10
CA LYS A 875 -3.49 4.04 -42.90
C LYS A 875 -3.55 4.65 -44.32
N ASN A 876 -3.50 3.85 -45.37
CA ASN A 876 -3.61 4.32 -46.75
C ASN A 876 -2.62 5.44 -47.12
N GLY A 877 -1.43 5.45 -46.53
CA GLY A 877 -0.41 6.47 -46.80
C GLY A 877 -0.57 7.78 -46.01
N ALA A 878 -1.55 7.89 -45.14
CA ALA A 878 -1.77 9.05 -44.25
C ALA A 878 -1.46 8.68 -42.79
N CYS A 879 -1.10 9.70 -41.98
CA CYS A 879 -0.96 9.56 -40.55
C CYS A 879 -2.00 10.39 -39.79
N SER A 880 -2.54 9.88 -38.69
CA SER A 880 -3.47 10.59 -37.81
C SER A 880 -2.91 11.90 -37.22
N CYS A 881 -1.60 12.06 -37.17
CA CYS A 881 -0.96 13.26 -36.66
C CYS A 881 -0.99 14.47 -37.59
N GLY A 882 -1.35 14.30 -38.89
CA GLY A 882 -1.32 15.36 -39.88
C GLY A 882 0.08 15.97 -40.08
N ASP A 883 1.14 15.18 -39.88
CA ASP A 883 2.55 15.57 -39.93
C ASP A 883 2.95 16.65 -38.89
N TYR A 884 2.18 16.77 -37.80
CA TYR A 884 2.46 17.66 -36.67
C TYR A 884 2.73 16.80 -35.40
N TRP A 885 4.02 16.69 -35.01
CA TRP A 885 4.39 15.92 -33.79
C TRP A 885 5.68 16.38 -33.15
#